data_46652ae0cf1d7f1bcf210de9865f0bd1
#
_entry.id   46652ae0cf1d7f1bcf210de9865f0bd1
#
_cell.length_a   1.000
_cell.length_b   1.000
_cell.length_c   1.000
_cell.angle_alpha   90.00
_cell.angle_beta   90.00
_cell.angle_gamma   90.00
#
_symmetry.space_group_name_H-M   'P 1'
#
loop_
_entity.id
_entity.type
_entity.pdbx_description
1 polymer ?
#
loop_
_entity_poly.entity_id
_entity_poly.type
_entity_poly.pdbx_seq_one_letter_code
_entity_poly.pdbx_strand_id
1 'polypeptide(L)'
;MQEKPYYLGLDMGTNSVGWAVTDQHYNLLKAKGKDLWGIREFIEADTSVERRTHRISRRRRQREQARIGLLNDYFHDAIIAIDPSFFQRLENSKYHLEDKDQNVRYKYNIFNDPDYTDADYYTQYPTIYHLRKELLENPKPHDVRLVYLALLNMFKHRGHFLNSGISDGNNERSLKDAYINFAISVSELTEDYFNQDVDYSTIEGILSSRDLNRTKKAEELSTVLGIDFKNKKYKEYLRAICGLKINAYTLFSDQLPDDTTKIDLCVSDASFDEKSEELVSLIGEDLFQIILNIKEIYDIGSLAGILKGYTYLSQARVAAYDKHKHDLKLLKSSIKKYCTKEEYNNFFNSDADGSYASYIGSFNSGNKERRVGSKRTSEDLYKEIKKLLKGANKSDPAINEIFTSIETESFLPKQLTASNGIIPNQVHSKEMARILTNAENYLPFLKETDENNLSISNRILQLYKFQIPYYIGPVTEKSQRDGGNGWVIRKDNGRVFPWNIEEKIDVKATSEAFISRMVRRCTYMNGKQVLPKASLEYESFRVLNEINNLRIDGERIPVTLKQDIYTDLFQKGKKVTKKQLCNYLATRGLIESSEQVTGIDIAINNSLSTYGKFKAIFGEDIKLDHIQHMIEDIVFWCTVYGDSKQFLKEQIEDKYKGKLSPEQMKRILGFKFKDWGNLSKEFFELKGADKSTGEAVSIIRALWENNLNLMELINSPEFDFKEQLADYEANSLKTLSDFEPEDLNDYYFSAPVRRMIWQTTLIIKE
;
A
#
# COMPACT_ATOMS: atom_id res chain seq x y z
N MET A 1 49.94 32.59 21.17
CA MET A 1 49.87 31.30 21.92
C MET A 1 50.23 30.21 20.94
N GLN A 2 51.22 29.36 21.23
CA GLN A 2 51.46 28.19 20.38
C GLN A 2 50.23 27.26 20.49
N GLU A 3 49.61 26.98 19.35
CA GLU A 3 48.53 26.00 19.25
C GLU A 3 49.06 24.64 19.63
N LYS A 4 48.64 24.13 20.76
CA LYS A 4 48.99 22.74 21.17
C LYS A 4 48.04 21.77 20.50
N PRO A 5 48.53 20.74 19.85
CA PRO A 5 47.70 19.74 19.26
C PRO A 5 46.90 18.98 20.35
N TYR A 6 45.63 18.66 20.07
CA TYR A 6 44.74 17.95 20.97
C TYR A 6 43.89 16.93 20.19
N TYR A 7 43.34 15.96 20.91
CA TYR A 7 42.35 15.02 20.39
C TYR A 7 41.01 15.33 20.96
N LEU A 8 39.96 15.28 20.13
CA LEU A 8 38.56 15.33 20.51
C LEU A 8 37.97 13.95 20.33
N GLY A 9 37.64 13.28 21.43
CA GLY A 9 36.91 12.02 21.46
C GLY A 9 35.41 12.28 21.48
N LEU A 10 34.66 11.59 20.63
CA LEU A 10 33.19 11.73 20.51
C LEU A 10 32.53 10.36 20.62
N ASP A 11 31.52 10.24 21.48
CA ASP A 11 30.63 9.08 21.59
C ASP A 11 29.23 9.48 21.13
N MET A 12 28.87 9.04 19.91
CA MET A 12 27.71 9.54 19.18
C MET A 12 26.51 8.60 19.31
N GLY A 13 25.55 8.94 20.17
CA GLY A 13 24.26 8.27 20.31
C GLY A 13 23.08 9.04 19.69
N THR A 14 21.95 8.38 19.46
CA THR A 14 20.74 8.99 18.85
C THR A 14 20.01 9.97 19.78
N ASN A 15 20.31 9.97 21.07
CA ASN A 15 19.73 10.84 22.10
C ASN A 15 20.78 11.62 22.91
N SER A 16 22.06 11.35 22.69
CA SER A 16 23.14 12.03 23.40
C SER A 16 24.45 11.96 22.62
N VAL A 17 25.33 12.92 22.84
CA VAL A 17 26.71 12.91 22.37
C VAL A 17 27.62 13.17 23.56
N GLY A 18 28.42 12.17 23.92
CA GLY A 18 29.53 12.29 24.85
C GLY A 18 30.76 12.87 24.16
N TRP A 19 31.52 13.70 24.86
CA TRP A 19 32.75 14.29 24.32
C TRP A 19 33.83 14.43 25.37
N ALA A 20 35.08 14.33 24.97
CA ALA A 20 36.25 14.58 25.82
C ALA A 20 37.40 15.12 24.98
N VAL A 21 38.15 16.05 25.53
CA VAL A 21 39.33 16.65 24.90
C VAL A 21 40.58 16.26 25.67
N THR A 22 41.55 15.69 24.97
CA THR A 22 42.81 15.22 25.59
C THR A 22 44.04 15.80 24.88
N ASP A 23 45.18 15.73 25.56
CA ASP A 23 46.49 15.97 24.92
C ASP A 23 46.91 14.75 24.08
N GLN A 24 48.11 14.82 23.48
CA GLN A 24 48.68 13.73 22.67
C GLN A 24 49.01 12.45 23.48
N HIS A 25 49.03 12.56 24.81
CA HIS A 25 49.26 11.45 25.73
C HIS A 25 47.98 10.93 26.36
N TYR A 26 46.79 11.34 25.84
CA TYR A 26 45.45 11.01 26.30
C TYR A 26 45.14 11.51 27.71
N ASN A 27 45.88 12.49 28.26
CA ASN A 27 45.49 13.16 29.48
C ASN A 27 44.40 14.18 29.24
N LEU A 28 43.37 14.20 30.09
CA LEU A 28 42.24 15.11 29.95
C LEU A 28 42.68 16.55 30.10
N LEU A 29 42.32 17.37 29.15
CA LEU A 29 42.63 18.80 29.19
C LEU A 29 41.69 19.57 30.09
N LYS A 30 42.13 20.73 30.58
CA LYS A 30 41.35 21.65 31.41
C LYS A 30 41.23 23.01 30.76
N ALA A 31 40.04 23.60 30.83
CA ALA A 31 39.80 25.01 30.49
C ALA A 31 39.10 25.69 31.66
N LYS A 32 39.61 26.89 32.04
CA LYS A 32 39.05 27.64 33.19
C LYS A 32 38.92 26.80 34.49
N GLY A 33 39.88 25.88 34.72
CA GLY A 33 39.91 25.03 35.89
C GLY A 33 38.96 23.82 35.89
N LYS A 34 38.20 23.58 34.82
CA LYS A 34 37.33 22.45 34.65
C LYS A 34 37.86 21.48 33.61
N ASP A 35 37.70 20.19 33.85
CA ASP A 35 38.05 19.14 32.86
C ASP A 35 37.16 19.26 31.62
N LEU A 36 37.79 19.15 30.47
CA LEU A 36 37.08 19.24 29.17
C LEU A 36 36.50 17.94 28.76
N TRP A 37 35.40 17.58 29.38
CA TRP A 37 34.54 16.46 29.00
C TRP A 37 33.09 16.74 29.38
N GLY A 38 32.15 16.07 28.71
CA GLY A 38 30.75 16.24 29.00
C GLY A 38 29.85 15.38 28.11
N ILE A 39 28.57 15.55 28.31
CA ILE A 39 27.52 14.93 27.50
C ILE A 39 26.51 16.00 27.11
N ARG A 40 26.09 15.97 25.85
CA ARG A 40 25.01 16.78 25.34
C ARG A 40 23.82 15.87 25.07
N GLU A 41 22.79 15.98 25.90
CA GLU A 41 21.55 15.21 25.78
C GLU A 41 20.52 15.96 24.91
N PHE A 42 19.77 15.22 24.12
CA PHE A 42 18.70 15.77 23.28
C PHE A 42 17.60 14.72 23.06
N ILE A 43 16.40 15.19 22.75
CA ILE A 43 15.27 14.29 22.46
C ILE A 43 15.55 13.58 21.13
N GLU A 44 15.47 12.26 21.14
CA GLU A 44 15.58 11.45 19.94
C GLU A 44 14.48 11.84 18.93
N ALA A 45 14.82 11.88 17.65
CA ALA A 45 13.83 12.15 16.60
C ALA A 45 13.07 10.86 16.27
N ASP A 46 11.75 10.98 16.05
CA ASP A 46 10.91 9.87 15.62
C ASP A 46 11.48 9.18 14.38
N THR A 47 11.28 7.88 14.29
CA THR A 47 11.69 7.08 13.12
C THR A 47 10.97 7.56 11.84
N SER A 48 11.55 7.26 10.69
CA SER A 48 10.92 7.62 9.41
C SER A 48 9.54 6.97 9.23
N VAL A 49 9.36 5.75 9.72
CA VAL A 49 8.09 5.01 9.65
C VAL A 49 7.03 5.69 10.51
N GLU A 50 7.32 6.01 11.77
CA GLU A 50 6.38 6.69 12.67
C GLU A 50 5.98 8.06 12.13
N ARG A 51 6.95 8.88 11.72
CA ARG A 51 6.69 10.20 11.12
C ARG A 51 5.86 10.10 9.85
N ARG A 52 6.08 9.08 9.01
CA ARG A 52 5.29 8.82 7.80
C ARG A 52 3.86 8.45 8.18
N THR A 53 3.66 7.54 9.13
CA THR A 53 2.35 7.09 9.59
C THR A 53 1.52 8.24 10.16
N HIS A 54 2.10 9.04 11.04
CA HIS A 54 1.44 10.24 11.62
C HIS A 54 1.09 11.27 10.54
N ARG A 55 1.99 11.50 9.58
CA ARG A 55 1.77 12.43 8.47
C ARG A 55 0.64 11.96 7.55
N ILE A 56 0.60 10.66 7.19
CA ILE A 56 -0.44 10.08 6.34
C ILE A 56 -1.79 10.18 7.03
N SER A 57 -1.89 9.79 8.31
CA SER A 57 -3.13 9.84 9.10
C SER A 57 -3.67 11.26 9.22
N ARG A 58 -2.80 12.24 9.55
CA ARG A 58 -3.16 13.65 9.61
C ARG A 58 -3.66 14.17 8.25
N ARG A 59 -2.95 13.91 7.16
CA ARG A 59 -3.36 14.35 5.80
C ARG A 59 -4.67 13.71 5.37
N ARG A 60 -4.87 12.42 5.66
CA ARG A 60 -6.13 11.71 5.36
C ARG A 60 -7.31 12.42 6.05
N ARG A 61 -7.18 12.72 7.35
CA ARG A 61 -8.21 13.43 8.12
C ARG A 61 -8.47 14.84 7.59
N GLN A 62 -7.42 15.62 7.32
CA GLN A 62 -7.56 16.98 6.78
C GLN A 62 -8.29 16.99 5.42
N ARG A 63 -7.94 16.06 4.52
CA ARG A 63 -8.59 15.94 3.21
C ARG A 63 -10.04 15.48 3.32
N GLU A 64 -10.35 14.59 4.25
CA GLU A 64 -11.73 14.19 4.55
C GLU A 64 -12.54 15.37 5.04
N GLN A 65 -12.06 16.12 6.02
CA GLN A 65 -12.73 17.31 6.55
C GLN A 65 -12.95 18.40 5.48
N ALA A 66 -11.94 18.63 4.62
CA ALA A 66 -12.05 19.60 3.55
C ALA A 66 -13.16 19.22 2.53
N ARG A 67 -13.24 17.92 2.17
CA ARG A 67 -14.32 17.45 1.26
C ARG A 67 -15.70 17.53 1.90
N ILE A 68 -15.81 17.18 3.18
CA ILE A 68 -17.08 17.30 3.91
C ILE A 68 -17.48 18.76 4.03
N GLY A 69 -16.55 19.68 4.28
CA GLY A 69 -16.80 21.11 4.29
C GLY A 69 -17.40 21.61 2.97
N LEU A 70 -16.83 21.18 1.83
CA LEU A 70 -17.37 21.54 0.50
C LEU A 70 -18.75 20.91 0.25
N LEU A 71 -19.00 19.69 0.71
CA LEU A 71 -20.33 19.09 0.64
C LEU A 71 -21.34 19.92 1.46
N ASN A 72 -20.94 20.37 2.66
CA ASN A 72 -21.76 21.22 3.50
C ASN A 72 -22.08 22.53 2.79
N ASP A 73 -21.08 23.18 2.17
CA ASP A 73 -21.26 24.44 1.43
C ASP A 73 -22.34 24.30 0.33
N TYR A 74 -22.36 23.18 -0.42
CA TYR A 74 -23.37 22.94 -1.45
C TYR A 74 -24.79 22.75 -0.92
N PHE A 75 -24.97 22.20 0.27
CA PHE A 75 -26.28 21.94 0.86
C PHE A 75 -26.72 23.00 1.86
N HIS A 76 -25.84 23.94 2.21
CA HIS A 76 -26.02 24.89 3.29
C HIS A 76 -27.34 25.69 3.18
N ASP A 77 -27.52 26.39 2.09
CA ASP A 77 -28.68 27.30 1.92
C ASP A 77 -29.99 26.52 1.90
N ALA A 78 -30.01 25.38 1.21
CA ALA A 78 -31.20 24.54 1.12
C ALA A 78 -31.62 23.93 2.47
N ILE A 79 -30.64 23.57 3.30
CA ILE A 79 -30.90 22.98 4.62
C ILE A 79 -31.26 24.07 5.64
N ILE A 80 -30.54 25.19 5.66
CA ILE A 80 -30.81 26.29 6.62
C ILE A 80 -32.22 26.90 6.38
N ALA A 81 -32.68 26.93 5.16
CA ALA A 81 -34.04 27.39 4.85
C ALA A 81 -35.12 26.55 5.57
N ILE A 82 -34.86 25.28 5.84
CA ILE A 82 -35.80 24.36 6.52
C ILE A 82 -35.45 24.23 8.01
N ASP A 83 -34.15 24.11 8.34
CA ASP A 83 -33.67 23.81 9.68
C ASP A 83 -32.34 24.52 9.97
N PRO A 84 -32.38 25.75 10.50
CA PRO A 84 -31.16 26.56 10.74
C PRO A 84 -30.16 25.93 11.70
N SER A 85 -30.59 25.03 12.60
CA SER A 85 -29.76 24.43 13.63
C SER A 85 -29.19 23.04 13.23
N PHE A 86 -29.55 22.53 12.06
CA PHE A 86 -29.24 21.15 11.66
C PHE A 86 -27.73 20.83 11.73
N PHE A 87 -26.89 21.65 11.11
CA PHE A 87 -25.44 21.42 11.09
C PHE A 87 -24.82 21.50 12.48
N GLN A 88 -25.33 22.40 13.34
CA GLN A 88 -24.85 22.51 14.73
C GLN A 88 -25.23 21.27 15.54
N ARG A 89 -26.47 20.78 15.40
CA ARG A 89 -26.89 19.52 16.07
C ARG A 89 -26.07 18.34 15.59
N LEU A 90 -25.84 18.24 14.28
CA LEU A 90 -25.05 17.16 13.68
C LEU A 90 -23.60 17.19 14.19
N GLU A 91 -23.00 18.36 14.32
CA GLU A 91 -21.65 18.52 14.91
C GLU A 91 -21.65 18.09 16.39
N ASN A 92 -22.64 18.54 17.18
CA ASN A 92 -22.80 18.17 18.58
C ASN A 92 -23.11 16.69 18.80
N SER A 93 -23.60 15.98 17.78
CA SER A 93 -23.89 14.53 17.87
C SER A 93 -22.64 13.69 18.18
N LYS A 94 -21.45 14.21 17.91
CA LYS A 94 -20.16 13.55 18.16
C LYS A 94 -19.80 13.46 19.64
N TYR A 95 -20.35 14.33 20.47
CA TYR A 95 -19.99 14.46 21.88
C TYR A 95 -20.92 13.67 22.79
N HIS A 96 -20.41 13.17 23.90
CA HIS A 96 -21.24 12.64 24.97
C HIS A 96 -22.11 13.73 25.57
N LEU A 97 -23.23 13.37 26.17
CA LEU A 97 -24.20 14.35 26.70
C LEU A 97 -23.57 15.24 27.79
N GLU A 98 -22.66 14.69 28.57
CA GLU A 98 -21.93 15.41 29.64
C GLU A 98 -21.00 16.48 29.07
N ASP A 99 -20.42 16.24 27.89
CA ASP A 99 -19.43 17.11 27.23
C ASP A 99 -20.10 18.21 26.39
N LYS A 100 -21.44 18.19 26.23
CA LYS A 100 -22.17 19.19 25.45
C LYS A 100 -22.45 20.42 26.32
N ASP A 101 -22.28 21.60 25.73
CA ASP A 101 -22.70 22.86 26.36
C ASP A 101 -24.19 22.81 26.69
N GLN A 102 -24.52 23.19 27.93
CA GLN A 102 -25.92 23.18 28.42
C GLN A 102 -26.85 24.09 27.60
N ASN A 103 -26.31 25.17 27.06
CA ASN A 103 -27.08 26.15 26.27
C ASN A 103 -27.41 25.66 24.85
N VAL A 104 -26.66 24.64 24.36
CA VAL A 104 -26.84 24.06 23.01
C VAL A 104 -27.22 22.58 23.04
N ARG A 105 -27.74 22.09 24.16
CA ARG A 105 -28.26 20.71 24.26
C ARG A 105 -29.60 20.58 23.54
N TYR A 106 -29.58 19.78 22.48
CA TYR A 106 -30.81 19.41 21.78
C TYR A 106 -31.32 18.06 22.29
N LYS A 107 -32.64 17.93 22.38
CA LYS A 107 -33.28 16.67 22.74
C LYS A 107 -32.95 15.58 21.71
N TYR A 108 -32.92 15.93 20.44
CA TYR A 108 -32.59 15.07 19.33
C TYR A 108 -31.39 15.62 18.58
N ASN A 109 -30.59 14.74 18.00
CA ASN A 109 -29.32 15.12 17.38
C ASN A 109 -29.43 15.38 15.86
N ILE A 110 -30.31 14.67 15.16
CA ILE A 110 -30.46 14.77 13.70
C ILE A 110 -31.73 15.55 13.39
N PHE A 111 -32.88 15.01 13.77
CA PHE A 111 -34.19 15.60 13.54
C PHE A 111 -34.82 16.02 14.87
N ASN A 112 -35.23 17.29 14.96
CA ASN A 112 -35.84 17.86 16.16
C ASN A 112 -37.09 18.67 15.77
N ASP A 113 -37.79 18.22 14.72
CA ASP A 113 -39.00 18.82 14.22
C ASP A 113 -40.19 18.42 15.13
N PRO A 114 -41.32 19.17 15.14
CA PRO A 114 -42.48 18.82 15.95
C PRO A 114 -43.08 17.45 15.61
N ASP A 115 -43.05 17.07 14.35
CA ASP A 115 -43.67 15.89 13.77
C ASP A 115 -42.70 14.83 13.25
N TYR A 116 -41.38 15.12 13.28
CA TYR A 116 -40.35 14.21 12.83
C TYR A 116 -39.10 14.30 13.70
N THR A 117 -38.79 13.21 14.38
CA THR A 117 -37.69 13.12 15.36
C THR A 117 -36.67 12.04 14.99
N ASP A 118 -35.58 11.94 15.71
CA ASP A 118 -34.60 10.86 15.57
C ASP A 118 -35.25 9.46 15.69
N ALA A 119 -36.29 9.32 16.56
CA ALA A 119 -36.97 8.06 16.75
C ALA A 119 -37.74 7.66 15.47
N ASP A 120 -38.38 8.61 14.82
CA ASP A 120 -39.09 8.41 13.56
C ASP A 120 -38.14 8.07 12.44
N TYR A 121 -37.01 8.79 12.36
CA TYR A 121 -35.94 8.52 11.42
C TYR A 121 -35.39 7.09 11.55
N TYR A 122 -35.02 6.64 12.75
CA TYR A 122 -34.48 5.28 12.96
C TYR A 122 -35.53 4.18 12.84
N THR A 123 -36.81 4.49 13.02
CA THR A 123 -37.91 3.58 12.73
C THR A 123 -38.08 3.37 11.24
N GLN A 124 -38.01 4.45 10.45
CA GLN A 124 -38.12 4.42 9.01
C GLN A 124 -36.85 3.84 8.34
N TYR A 125 -35.69 4.26 8.84
CA TYR A 125 -34.36 3.88 8.33
C TYR A 125 -33.50 3.24 9.43
N PRO A 126 -33.66 1.93 9.71
CA PRO A 126 -32.92 1.25 10.77
C PRO A 126 -31.39 1.38 10.65
N THR A 127 -30.89 1.55 9.42
CA THR A 127 -29.47 1.86 9.14
C THR A 127 -29.39 2.85 7.99
N ILE A 128 -28.26 3.51 7.87
CA ILE A 128 -27.99 4.46 6.77
C ILE A 128 -28.13 3.81 5.39
N TYR A 129 -27.94 2.49 5.28
CA TYR A 129 -28.11 1.76 4.02
C TYR A 129 -29.58 1.65 3.61
N HIS A 130 -30.52 1.63 4.57
CA HIS A 130 -31.96 1.71 4.27
C HIS A 130 -32.33 3.07 3.66
N LEU A 131 -31.79 4.16 4.21
CA LEU A 131 -31.97 5.49 3.64
C LEU A 131 -31.38 5.57 2.23
N ARG A 132 -30.13 5.11 2.05
CA ARG A 132 -29.47 5.12 0.75
C ARG A 132 -30.24 4.32 -0.29
N LYS A 133 -30.76 3.14 0.10
CA LYS A 133 -31.61 2.29 -0.76
C LYS A 133 -32.90 2.99 -1.12
N GLU A 134 -33.58 3.66 -0.17
CA GLU A 134 -34.81 4.42 -0.43
C GLU A 134 -34.58 5.52 -1.46
N LEU A 135 -33.53 6.36 -1.28
CA LEU A 135 -33.20 7.44 -2.21
C LEU A 135 -32.78 6.96 -3.60
N LEU A 136 -32.24 5.75 -3.66
CA LEU A 136 -31.80 5.11 -4.91
C LEU A 136 -32.98 4.55 -5.73
N GLU A 137 -33.94 3.90 -5.06
CA GLU A 137 -35.02 3.16 -5.71
C GLU A 137 -36.26 4.02 -5.92
N ASN A 138 -36.52 5.00 -5.05
CA ASN A 138 -37.74 5.81 -5.04
C ASN A 138 -37.43 7.27 -5.40
N PRO A 139 -37.65 7.70 -6.65
CA PRO A 139 -37.39 9.07 -7.12
C PRO A 139 -38.47 10.09 -6.72
N LYS A 140 -39.24 9.82 -5.67
CA LYS A 140 -40.21 10.76 -5.08
C LYS A 140 -39.49 11.87 -4.30
N PRO A 141 -40.15 13.01 -4.03
CA PRO A 141 -39.59 14.06 -3.19
C PRO A 141 -39.22 13.52 -1.78
N HIS A 142 -37.98 13.80 -1.37
CA HIS A 142 -37.47 13.55 -0.04
C HIS A 142 -36.92 14.82 0.57
N ASP A 143 -36.86 14.86 1.91
CA ASP A 143 -36.25 15.97 2.63
C ASP A 143 -34.77 16.12 2.24
N VAL A 144 -34.31 17.35 1.99
CA VAL A 144 -32.91 17.62 1.60
C VAL A 144 -31.91 17.16 2.62
N ARG A 145 -32.25 17.15 3.93
CA ARG A 145 -31.40 16.65 5.02
C ARG A 145 -31.16 15.15 4.88
N LEU A 146 -32.13 14.36 4.42
CA LEU A 146 -31.97 12.91 4.15
C LEU A 146 -30.97 12.65 3.01
N VAL A 147 -31.09 13.41 1.92
CA VAL A 147 -30.15 13.32 0.80
C VAL A 147 -28.74 13.68 1.28
N TYR A 148 -28.59 14.78 2.01
CA TYR A 148 -27.32 15.21 2.59
C TYR A 148 -26.71 14.12 3.49
N LEU A 149 -27.48 13.51 4.41
CA LEU A 149 -26.99 12.46 5.32
C LEU A 149 -26.50 11.23 4.57
N ALA A 150 -27.19 10.83 3.50
CA ALA A 150 -26.75 9.72 2.66
C ALA A 150 -25.41 10.02 1.99
N LEU A 151 -25.26 11.21 1.39
CA LEU A 151 -24.01 11.65 0.76
C LEU A 151 -22.89 11.82 1.79
N LEU A 152 -23.17 12.40 2.95
CA LEU A 152 -22.21 12.55 4.05
C LEU A 152 -21.64 11.20 4.50
N ASN A 153 -22.49 10.18 4.64
CA ASN A 153 -22.03 8.83 4.96
C ASN A 153 -21.08 8.30 3.88
N MET A 154 -21.39 8.51 2.60
CA MET A 154 -20.54 8.07 1.50
C MET A 154 -19.20 8.82 1.49
N PHE A 155 -19.19 10.14 1.76
CA PHE A 155 -17.97 10.95 1.86
C PHE A 155 -17.07 10.54 3.03
N LYS A 156 -17.64 10.10 4.16
CA LYS A 156 -16.90 9.53 5.30
C LYS A 156 -16.33 8.15 5.01
N HIS A 157 -16.98 7.38 4.15
CA HIS A 157 -16.63 5.98 3.83
C HIS A 157 -16.42 5.79 2.33
N ARG A 158 -15.46 6.55 1.76
CA ARG A 158 -15.22 6.61 0.30
C ARG A 158 -14.83 5.29 -0.36
N GLY A 159 -14.47 4.28 0.40
CA GLY A 159 -13.83 3.08 -0.16
C GLY A 159 -12.36 3.31 -0.52
N HIS A 160 -11.71 2.29 -1.04
CA HIS A 160 -10.31 2.37 -1.45
C HIS A 160 -10.17 2.80 -2.92
N PHE A 161 -8.97 3.25 -3.28
CA PHE A 161 -8.63 3.74 -4.62
C PHE A 161 -7.52 2.90 -5.28
N LEU A 162 -7.26 1.69 -4.82
CA LEU A 162 -6.16 0.85 -5.31
C LEU A 162 -6.21 0.58 -6.82
N ASN A 163 -7.37 0.73 -7.43
CA ASN A 163 -7.60 0.55 -8.86
C ASN A 163 -7.85 1.87 -9.61
N SER A 164 -7.56 3.01 -9.01
CA SER A 164 -7.90 4.34 -9.55
C SER A 164 -6.94 4.88 -10.62
N GLY A 165 -6.07 4.06 -11.19
CA GLY A 165 -5.27 4.45 -12.35
C GLY A 165 -6.06 4.60 -13.66
N ILE A 166 -7.40 4.67 -13.60
CA ILE A 166 -8.26 4.79 -14.78
C ILE A 166 -9.26 5.90 -14.51
N SER A 167 -8.97 7.06 -15.05
CA SER A 167 -9.83 8.25 -15.01
C SER A 167 -11.12 8.10 -15.84
N ASP A 168 -11.26 7.04 -16.61
CA ASP A 168 -12.43 6.82 -17.46
C ASP A 168 -13.32 5.73 -16.86
N GLY A 169 -14.50 6.16 -16.45
CA GLY A 169 -15.51 5.49 -15.63
C GLY A 169 -16.07 4.12 -16.07
N ASN A 170 -15.35 3.29 -16.82
CA ASN A 170 -15.87 2.01 -17.31
C ASN A 170 -14.91 0.82 -17.23
N ASN A 171 -13.71 0.92 -16.66
CA ASN A 171 -12.83 -0.23 -16.55
C ASN A 171 -12.71 -0.67 -15.07
N GLU A 172 -13.71 -1.41 -14.58
CA GLU A 172 -13.52 -2.33 -13.48
C GLU A 172 -12.47 -3.36 -13.93
N ARG A 173 -11.37 -3.55 -13.19
CA ARG A 173 -10.44 -4.64 -13.48
C ARG A 173 -11.22 -5.95 -13.44
N SER A 174 -11.18 -6.70 -14.54
CA SER A 174 -11.85 -7.98 -14.61
C SER A 174 -11.07 -9.03 -13.80
N LEU A 175 -11.77 -10.04 -13.31
CA LEU A 175 -11.13 -11.19 -12.70
C LEU A 175 -10.09 -11.83 -13.65
N LYS A 176 -10.38 -11.81 -14.95
CA LYS A 176 -9.48 -12.27 -16.01
C LYS A 176 -8.13 -11.57 -15.95
N ASP A 177 -8.12 -10.21 -15.90
CA ASP A 177 -6.88 -9.45 -15.89
C ASP A 177 -6.07 -9.71 -14.60
N ALA A 178 -6.76 -9.80 -13.45
CA ALA A 178 -6.12 -10.10 -12.18
C ALA A 178 -5.49 -11.52 -12.17
N TYR A 179 -6.20 -12.50 -12.70
CA TYR A 179 -5.71 -13.87 -12.78
C TYR A 179 -4.54 -14.01 -13.76
N ILE A 180 -4.61 -13.37 -14.93
CA ILE A 180 -3.50 -13.37 -15.92
C ILE A 180 -2.25 -12.75 -15.28
N ASN A 181 -2.38 -11.62 -14.59
CA ASN A 181 -1.24 -10.99 -13.89
C ASN A 181 -0.65 -11.91 -12.81
N PHE A 182 -1.49 -12.63 -12.08
CA PHE A 182 -1.06 -13.64 -11.12
C PHE A 182 -0.30 -14.77 -11.81
N ALA A 183 -0.86 -15.38 -12.85
CA ALA A 183 -0.25 -16.49 -13.57
C ALA A 183 1.11 -16.10 -14.19
N ILE A 184 1.20 -14.89 -14.77
CA ILE A 184 2.46 -14.35 -15.30
C ILE A 184 3.48 -14.17 -14.18
N SER A 185 3.11 -13.51 -13.08
CA SER A 185 4.07 -13.27 -11.98
C SER A 185 4.57 -14.57 -11.34
N VAL A 186 3.72 -15.58 -11.22
CA VAL A 186 4.14 -16.90 -10.74
C VAL A 186 5.14 -17.53 -11.71
N SER A 187 4.84 -17.55 -13.01
CA SER A 187 5.71 -18.17 -14.01
C SER A 187 7.05 -17.43 -14.22
N GLU A 188 7.09 -16.13 -13.96
CA GLU A 188 8.31 -15.32 -14.07
C GLU A 188 9.21 -15.43 -12.83
N LEU A 189 8.62 -15.57 -11.66
CA LEU A 189 9.33 -15.48 -10.38
C LEU A 189 9.52 -16.84 -9.68
N THR A 190 8.81 -17.87 -10.12
CA THR A 190 8.91 -19.23 -9.56
C THR A 190 9.00 -20.28 -10.66
N GLU A 191 9.18 -21.56 -10.29
CA GLU A 191 9.12 -22.69 -11.22
C GLU A 191 7.67 -23.17 -11.48
N ASP A 192 6.69 -22.56 -10.82
CA ASP A 192 5.28 -22.96 -10.90
C ASP A 192 4.60 -22.34 -12.13
N TYR A 193 3.53 -22.99 -12.60
CA TYR A 193 2.78 -22.56 -13.76
C TYR A 193 1.27 -22.66 -13.53
N PHE A 194 0.55 -21.61 -13.93
CA PHE A 194 -0.91 -21.58 -13.97
C PHE A 194 -1.40 -21.36 -15.40
N ASN A 195 -2.32 -22.22 -15.85
CA ASN A 195 -2.91 -22.09 -17.18
C ASN A 195 -3.71 -20.79 -17.29
N GLN A 196 -3.49 -20.03 -18.36
CA GLN A 196 -4.19 -18.77 -18.63
C GLN A 196 -5.43 -18.96 -19.51
N ASP A 197 -5.54 -20.10 -20.22
CA ASP A 197 -6.70 -20.42 -21.02
C ASP A 197 -7.69 -21.24 -20.18
N VAL A 198 -8.50 -20.53 -19.39
CA VAL A 198 -9.44 -21.09 -18.43
C VAL A 198 -10.80 -20.38 -18.50
N ASP A 199 -11.83 -21.01 -18.00
CA ASP A 199 -13.16 -20.39 -17.89
C ASP A 199 -13.24 -19.43 -16.71
N TYR A 200 -12.98 -18.17 -17.01
CA TYR A 200 -13.02 -17.07 -16.02
C TYR A 200 -14.40 -16.86 -15.39
N SER A 201 -15.48 -17.17 -16.12
CA SER A 201 -16.86 -17.05 -15.62
C SER A 201 -17.13 -18.07 -14.51
N THR A 202 -16.67 -19.30 -14.70
CA THR A 202 -16.77 -20.34 -13.68
C THR A 202 -15.91 -20.03 -12.46
N ILE A 203 -14.69 -19.50 -12.65
CA ILE A 203 -13.82 -19.06 -11.53
C ILE A 203 -14.51 -17.95 -10.72
N GLU A 204 -15.09 -16.94 -11.38
CA GLU A 204 -15.82 -15.87 -10.71
C GLU A 204 -17.05 -16.41 -9.96
N GLY A 205 -17.79 -17.32 -10.56
CA GLY A 205 -18.90 -18.00 -9.94
C GLY A 205 -18.51 -18.73 -8.65
N ILE A 206 -17.42 -19.48 -8.66
CA ILE A 206 -16.90 -20.18 -7.48
C ILE A 206 -16.47 -19.18 -6.40
N LEU A 207 -15.68 -18.18 -6.74
CA LEU A 207 -15.16 -17.20 -5.78
C LEU A 207 -16.28 -16.38 -5.13
N SER A 208 -17.30 -15.99 -5.89
CA SER A 208 -18.45 -15.23 -5.41
C SER A 208 -19.50 -16.07 -4.72
N SER A 209 -19.51 -17.40 -4.92
CA SER A 209 -20.49 -18.32 -4.33
C SER A 209 -20.55 -18.18 -2.80
N ARG A 210 -21.75 -18.27 -2.25
CA ARG A 210 -22.00 -18.32 -0.80
C ARG A 210 -22.46 -19.69 -0.33
N ASP A 211 -22.71 -20.59 -1.25
CA ASP A 211 -23.10 -21.97 -0.95
C ASP A 211 -21.87 -22.86 -0.71
N LEU A 212 -20.70 -22.32 -1.02
CA LEU A 212 -19.42 -22.98 -0.83
C LEU A 212 -18.63 -22.27 0.28
N ASN A 213 -18.14 -23.02 1.24
CA ASN A 213 -17.15 -22.51 2.18
C ASN A 213 -15.78 -22.33 1.48
N ARG A 214 -14.86 -21.59 2.10
CA ARG A 214 -13.56 -21.25 1.51
C ARG A 214 -12.72 -22.46 1.12
N THR A 215 -12.81 -23.56 1.88
CA THR A 215 -12.07 -24.80 1.58
C THR A 215 -12.64 -25.49 0.34
N LYS A 216 -13.97 -25.61 0.24
CA LYS A 216 -14.61 -26.16 -0.95
C LYS A 216 -14.38 -25.32 -2.19
N LYS A 217 -14.36 -23.98 -2.06
CA LYS A 217 -13.96 -23.08 -3.17
C LYS A 217 -12.56 -23.41 -3.70
N ALA A 218 -11.60 -23.63 -2.81
CA ALA A 218 -10.24 -24.01 -3.21
C ALA A 218 -10.19 -25.38 -3.91
N GLU A 219 -11.03 -26.34 -3.48
CA GLU A 219 -11.17 -27.66 -4.12
C GLU A 219 -11.80 -27.54 -5.52
N GLU A 220 -12.89 -26.80 -5.66
CA GLU A 220 -13.53 -26.58 -6.96
C GLU A 220 -12.66 -25.80 -7.93
N LEU A 221 -11.93 -24.77 -7.45
CA LEU A 221 -10.95 -24.07 -8.26
C LEU A 221 -9.85 -25.00 -8.79
N SER A 222 -9.40 -25.98 -7.98
CA SER A 222 -8.40 -26.95 -8.45
C SER A 222 -8.90 -27.77 -9.64
N THR A 223 -10.18 -28.13 -9.63
CA THR A 223 -10.80 -28.88 -10.72
C THR A 223 -10.89 -28.05 -12.00
N VAL A 224 -11.35 -26.79 -11.90
CA VAL A 224 -11.48 -25.89 -13.07
C VAL A 224 -10.12 -25.54 -13.67
N LEU A 225 -9.11 -25.39 -12.82
CA LEU A 225 -7.74 -25.06 -13.26
C LEU A 225 -6.91 -26.28 -13.69
N GLY A 226 -7.47 -27.50 -13.57
CA GLY A 226 -6.76 -28.73 -13.90
C GLY A 226 -5.54 -29.01 -12.98
N ILE A 227 -5.63 -28.58 -11.71
CA ILE A 227 -4.54 -28.66 -10.73
C ILE A 227 -4.77 -29.85 -9.77
N ASP A 228 -3.74 -30.64 -9.53
CA ASP A 228 -3.80 -31.67 -8.50
C ASP A 228 -3.80 -31.04 -7.09
N PHE A 229 -4.94 -31.11 -6.42
CA PHE A 229 -5.13 -30.58 -5.06
C PHE A 229 -4.30 -31.32 -3.98
N LYS A 230 -3.69 -32.47 -4.32
CA LYS A 230 -2.75 -33.17 -3.44
C LYS A 230 -1.37 -32.51 -3.43
N ASN A 231 -1.02 -31.77 -4.49
CA ASN A 231 0.21 -30.99 -4.51
C ASN A 231 0.13 -29.86 -3.46
N LYS A 232 0.97 -29.96 -2.44
CA LYS A 232 0.96 -29.08 -1.27
C LYS A 232 1.14 -27.61 -1.64
N LYS A 233 2.01 -27.31 -2.60
CA LYS A 233 2.34 -25.94 -3.03
C LYS A 233 1.18 -25.30 -3.76
N TYR A 234 0.62 -25.95 -4.78
CA TYR A 234 -0.55 -25.47 -5.51
C TYR A 234 -1.80 -25.36 -4.63
N LYS A 235 -1.99 -26.30 -3.71
CA LYS A 235 -3.06 -26.23 -2.71
C LYS A 235 -2.98 -24.95 -1.89
N GLU A 236 -1.80 -24.55 -1.43
CA GLU A 236 -1.63 -23.31 -0.65
C GLU A 236 -1.89 -22.06 -1.51
N TYR A 237 -1.52 -22.04 -2.79
CA TYR A 237 -1.92 -20.95 -3.70
C TYR A 237 -3.45 -20.80 -3.77
N LEU A 238 -4.17 -21.89 -4.00
CA LEU A 238 -5.64 -21.87 -4.10
C LEU A 238 -6.30 -21.49 -2.78
N ARG A 239 -5.76 -21.96 -1.66
CA ARG A 239 -6.21 -21.56 -0.32
C ARG A 239 -6.02 -20.08 -0.08
N ALA A 240 -4.87 -19.51 -0.48
CA ALA A 240 -4.61 -18.08 -0.38
C ALA A 240 -5.58 -17.24 -1.24
N ILE A 241 -5.84 -17.66 -2.49
CA ILE A 241 -6.83 -17.05 -3.38
C ILE A 241 -8.23 -17.04 -2.74
N CYS A 242 -8.57 -18.08 -1.97
CA CYS A 242 -9.85 -18.14 -1.24
C CYS A 242 -9.82 -17.41 0.11
N GLY A 243 -8.74 -16.74 0.48
CA GLY A 243 -8.62 -15.97 1.73
C GLY A 243 -8.46 -16.83 2.98
N LEU A 244 -7.99 -18.07 2.84
CA LEU A 244 -7.61 -18.92 3.96
C LEU A 244 -6.21 -18.55 4.47
N LYS A 245 -5.97 -18.78 5.77
CA LYS A 245 -4.64 -18.67 6.34
C LYS A 245 -3.74 -19.78 5.81
N ILE A 246 -2.57 -19.41 5.32
CA ILE A 246 -1.56 -20.31 4.76
C ILE A 246 -0.19 -20.04 5.38
N ASN A 247 0.75 -20.94 5.13
CA ASN A 247 2.16 -20.68 5.35
C ASN A 247 2.83 -20.27 4.02
N ALA A 248 3.18 -18.98 3.86
CA ALA A 248 3.79 -18.46 2.65
C ALA A 248 5.15 -19.08 2.34
N TYR A 249 5.86 -19.62 3.36
CA TYR A 249 7.09 -20.39 3.12
C TYR A 249 6.84 -21.57 2.18
N THR A 250 5.69 -22.25 2.28
CA THR A 250 5.36 -23.38 1.38
C THR A 250 5.29 -22.96 -0.09
N LEU A 251 4.93 -21.69 -0.37
CA LEU A 251 4.88 -21.18 -1.75
C LEU A 251 6.26 -20.88 -2.32
N PHE A 252 7.20 -20.48 -1.46
CA PHE A 252 8.48 -19.92 -1.84
C PHE A 252 9.69 -20.66 -1.23
N SER A 253 9.50 -21.91 -0.79
CA SER A 253 10.55 -22.71 -0.14
C SER A 253 11.83 -22.84 -0.96
N ASP A 254 11.72 -22.87 -2.29
CA ASP A 254 12.86 -22.98 -3.21
C ASP A 254 13.67 -21.68 -3.31
N GLN A 255 13.20 -20.59 -2.71
CA GLN A 255 13.76 -19.24 -2.83
C GLN A 255 14.03 -18.57 -1.49
N LEU A 256 13.60 -19.18 -0.39
CA LEU A 256 13.80 -18.67 0.96
C LEU A 256 14.84 -19.53 1.71
N PRO A 257 15.59 -18.94 2.66
CA PRO A 257 16.53 -19.69 3.50
C PRO A 257 15.86 -20.83 4.26
N ASP A 258 16.59 -21.94 4.47
CA ASP A 258 16.07 -23.14 5.14
C ASP A 258 15.70 -22.93 6.61
N ASP A 259 16.23 -21.90 7.26
CA ASP A 259 15.88 -21.49 8.63
C ASP A 259 14.53 -20.77 8.72
N THR A 260 13.96 -20.37 7.60
CA THR A 260 12.66 -19.70 7.51
C THR A 260 11.54 -20.74 7.49
N THR A 261 11.10 -21.22 8.64
CA THR A 261 10.14 -22.35 8.69
C THR A 261 8.68 -21.96 8.60
N LYS A 262 8.31 -20.75 8.96
CA LYS A 262 6.90 -20.34 9.02
C LYS A 262 6.70 -18.85 8.77
N ILE A 263 5.93 -18.54 7.73
CA ILE A 263 5.47 -17.17 7.42
C ILE A 263 3.94 -17.21 7.31
N ASP A 264 3.25 -16.82 8.37
CA ASP A 264 1.79 -16.78 8.39
C ASP A 264 1.24 -15.69 7.46
N LEU A 265 0.45 -16.07 6.47
CA LEU A 265 -0.19 -15.19 5.50
C LEU A 265 -1.69 -15.41 5.46
N CYS A 266 -2.44 -14.32 5.50
CA CYS A 266 -3.89 -14.32 5.27
C CYS A 266 -4.31 -13.04 4.53
N VAL A 267 -4.61 -13.15 3.24
CA VAL A 267 -5.00 -11.99 2.40
C VAL A 267 -6.36 -11.40 2.79
N SER A 268 -7.18 -12.14 3.54
CA SER A 268 -8.45 -11.66 4.07
C SER A 268 -8.34 -10.93 5.42
N ASP A 269 -7.15 -10.87 6.01
CA ASP A 269 -6.92 -10.20 7.30
C ASP A 269 -7.07 -8.68 7.14
N ALA A 270 -7.80 -8.05 8.05
CA ALA A 270 -7.95 -6.58 8.07
C ALA A 270 -6.62 -5.85 8.29
N SER A 271 -5.66 -6.49 8.95
CA SER A 271 -4.31 -5.97 9.20
C SER A 271 -3.30 -6.33 8.09
N PHE A 272 -3.74 -6.84 6.95
CA PHE A 272 -2.83 -7.24 5.85
C PHE A 272 -1.93 -6.09 5.41
N ASP A 273 -2.49 -4.89 5.23
CA ASP A 273 -1.73 -3.71 4.80
C ASP A 273 -0.69 -3.27 5.84
N GLU A 274 -0.98 -3.46 7.14
CA GLU A 274 -0.03 -3.15 8.23
C GLU A 274 1.13 -4.16 8.27
N LYS A 275 0.84 -5.43 7.96
CA LYS A 275 1.83 -6.53 7.91
C LYS A 275 2.61 -6.59 6.59
N SER A 276 2.20 -5.83 5.59
CA SER A 276 2.81 -5.88 4.25
C SER A 276 4.29 -5.53 4.26
N GLU A 277 4.73 -4.55 5.07
CA GLU A 277 6.15 -4.16 5.18
C GLU A 277 7.00 -5.28 5.82
N GLU A 278 6.46 -5.98 6.81
CA GLU A 278 7.10 -7.15 7.42
C GLU A 278 7.20 -8.31 6.42
N LEU A 279 6.12 -8.62 5.70
CA LEU A 279 6.12 -9.64 4.65
C LEU A 279 7.14 -9.33 3.55
N VAL A 280 7.20 -8.08 3.07
CA VAL A 280 8.20 -7.66 2.08
C VAL A 280 9.63 -7.88 2.60
N SER A 281 9.89 -7.58 3.88
CA SER A 281 11.22 -7.80 4.47
C SER A 281 11.61 -9.27 4.55
N LEU A 282 10.62 -10.17 4.68
CA LEU A 282 10.83 -11.62 4.79
C LEU A 282 10.97 -12.33 3.44
N ILE A 283 10.16 -11.97 2.45
CA ILE A 283 10.09 -12.67 1.17
C ILE A 283 10.64 -11.88 -0.02
N GLY A 284 10.96 -10.61 0.18
CA GLY A 284 11.37 -9.69 -0.90
C GLY A 284 10.19 -9.13 -1.70
N GLU A 285 10.44 -8.03 -2.43
CA GLU A 285 9.41 -7.30 -3.18
C GLU A 285 8.84 -8.10 -4.36
N ASP A 286 9.69 -8.85 -5.05
CA ASP A 286 9.29 -9.63 -6.23
C ASP A 286 8.27 -10.72 -5.84
N LEU A 287 8.57 -11.52 -4.82
CA LEU A 287 7.65 -12.56 -4.36
C LEU A 287 6.40 -11.96 -3.70
N PHE A 288 6.55 -10.81 -3.04
CA PHE A 288 5.40 -10.09 -2.49
C PHE A 288 4.43 -9.60 -3.58
N GLN A 289 4.90 -9.33 -4.81
CA GLN A 289 4.01 -9.01 -5.94
C GLN A 289 3.05 -10.16 -6.25
N ILE A 290 3.48 -11.43 -6.14
CA ILE A 290 2.59 -12.59 -6.28
C ILE A 290 1.48 -12.54 -5.22
N ILE A 291 1.83 -12.22 -3.97
CA ILE A 291 0.85 -12.09 -2.88
C ILE A 291 -0.14 -10.95 -3.15
N LEU A 292 0.30 -9.84 -3.70
CA LEU A 292 -0.59 -8.74 -4.09
C LEU A 292 -1.56 -9.14 -5.21
N ASN A 293 -1.10 -9.92 -6.18
CA ASN A 293 -1.96 -10.43 -7.26
C ASN A 293 -2.99 -11.45 -6.72
N ILE A 294 -2.59 -12.32 -5.78
CA ILE A 294 -3.51 -13.21 -5.06
C ILE A 294 -4.58 -12.39 -4.31
N LYS A 295 -4.15 -11.35 -3.60
CA LYS A 295 -5.07 -10.46 -2.88
C LYS A 295 -6.05 -9.78 -3.83
N GLU A 296 -5.62 -9.35 -5.00
CA GLU A 296 -6.49 -8.72 -6.01
C GLU A 296 -7.59 -9.69 -6.48
N ILE A 297 -7.26 -10.94 -6.77
CA ILE A 297 -8.25 -11.99 -7.13
C ILE A 297 -9.25 -12.20 -5.99
N TYR A 298 -8.75 -12.33 -4.75
CA TYR A 298 -9.59 -12.49 -3.56
C TYR A 298 -10.55 -11.29 -3.40
N ASP A 299 -10.05 -10.07 -3.55
CA ASP A 299 -10.84 -8.84 -3.36
C ASP A 299 -11.95 -8.73 -4.41
N ILE A 300 -11.68 -9.07 -5.68
CA ILE A 300 -12.70 -9.09 -6.76
C ILE A 300 -13.77 -10.15 -6.47
N GLY A 301 -13.37 -11.38 -6.17
CA GLY A 301 -14.31 -12.45 -5.84
C GLY A 301 -15.14 -12.15 -4.59
N SER A 302 -14.52 -11.56 -3.57
CA SER A 302 -15.21 -11.15 -2.33
C SER A 302 -16.19 -9.99 -2.58
N LEU A 303 -15.83 -9.01 -3.44
CA LEU A 303 -16.73 -7.92 -3.81
C LEU A 303 -17.97 -8.44 -4.54
N ALA A 304 -17.80 -9.32 -5.51
CA ALA A 304 -18.90 -9.99 -6.21
C ALA A 304 -19.79 -10.74 -5.21
N GLY A 305 -19.21 -11.45 -4.24
CA GLY A 305 -19.92 -12.10 -3.14
C GLY A 305 -20.65 -11.12 -2.21
N ILE A 306 -20.13 -9.93 -1.95
CA ILE A 306 -20.78 -8.87 -1.15
C ILE A 306 -22.01 -8.34 -1.90
N LEU A 307 -21.86 -8.04 -3.18
CA LEU A 307 -22.94 -7.49 -4.01
C LEU A 307 -24.04 -8.54 -4.30
N LYS A 308 -23.73 -9.83 -4.36
CA LYS A 308 -24.70 -10.93 -4.59
C LYS A 308 -25.62 -10.72 -5.80
N GLY A 309 -25.13 -10.15 -6.87
CA GLY A 309 -25.93 -9.79 -8.04
C GLY A 309 -26.79 -8.54 -7.86
N TYR A 310 -26.74 -7.86 -6.71
CA TYR A 310 -27.31 -6.52 -6.59
C TYR A 310 -26.47 -5.50 -7.33
N THR A 311 -27.14 -4.56 -7.98
CA THR A 311 -26.45 -3.49 -8.74
C THR A 311 -25.75 -2.49 -7.82
N TYR A 312 -26.29 -2.31 -6.60
CA TYR A 312 -25.84 -1.29 -5.66
C TYR A 312 -25.56 -1.87 -4.27
N LEU A 313 -24.56 -1.29 -3.60
CA LEU A 313 -24.09 -1.77 -2.30
C LEU A 313 -25.18 -1.70 -1.22
N SER A 314 -25.95 -0.62 -1.17
CA SER A 314 -26.99 -0.45 -0.15
C SER A 314 -28.06 -1.52 -0.25
N GLN A 315 -28.43 -1.98 -1.44
CA GLN A 315 -29.36 -3.11 -1.63
C GLN A 315 -28.80 -4.39 -0.97
N ALA A 316 -27.56 -4.74 -1.25
CA ALA A 316 -26.89 -5.90 -0.67
C ALA A 316 -26.79 -5.80 0.87
N ARG A 317 -26.51 -4.59 1.40
CA ARG A 317 -26.40 -4.36 2.84
C ARG A 317 -27.73 -4.44 3.57
N VAL A 318 -28.80 -3.97 2.96
CA VAL A 318 -30.17 -4.11 3.50
C VAL A 318 -30.57 -5.59 3.49
N ALA A 319 -30.33 -6.31 2.40
CA ALA A 319 -30.60 -7.75 2.36
C ALA A 319 -29.83 -8.54 3.44
N ALA A 320 -28.57 -8.17 3.72
CA ALA A 320 -27.80 -8.78 4.80
C ALA A 320 -28.39 -8.45 6.19
N TYR A 321 -28.90 -7.23 6.40
CA TYR A 321 -29.58 -6.84 7.64
C TYR A 321 -30.87 -7.64 7.85
N ASP A 322 -31.69 -7.75 6.82
CA ASP A 322 -32.97 -8.48 6.88
C ASP A 322 -32.72 -9.96 7.15
N LYS A 323 -31.73 -10.57 6.48
CA LYS A 323 -31.31 -11.95 6.75
C LYS A 323 -30.84 -12.11 8.19
N HIS A 324 -30.00 -11.21 8.70
CA HIS A 324 -29.55 -11.27 10.11
C HIS A 324 -30.72 -11.24 11.08
N LYS A 325 -31.70 -10.36 10.82
CA LYS A 325 -32.91 -10.24 11.64
C LYS A 325 -33.76 -11.51 11.62
N HIS A 326 -33.90 -12.11 10.44
CA HIS A 326 -34.59 -13.41 10.26
C HIS A 326 -33.86 -14.52 11.02
N ASP A 327 -32.58 -14.69 10.77
CA ASP A 327 -31.74 -15.72 11.40
C ASP A 327 -31.73 -15.59 12.94
N LEU A 328 -31.67 -14.35 13.44
CA LEU A 328 -31.72 -14.09 14.89
C LEU A 328 -33.06 -14.50 15.52
N LYS A 329 -34.16 -14.23 14.79
CA LYS A 329 -35.48 -14.65 15.25
C LYS A 329 -35.60 -16.19 15.29
N LEU A 330 -35.09 -16.86 14.25
CA LEU A 330 -35.01 -18.29 14.14
C LEU A 330 -34.16 -18.91 15.26
N LEU A 331 -32.98 -18.37 15.50
CA LEU A 331 -32.08 -18.83 16.55
C LEU A 331 -32.67 -18.64 17.94
N LYS A 332 -33.31 -17.49 18.22
CA LYS A 332 -33.96 -17.22 19.50
C LYS A 332 -35.10 -18.21 19.78
N SER A 333 -35.90 -18.53 18.78
CA SER A 333 -36.99 -19.51 18.92
C SER A 333 -36.44 -20.91 19.14
N SER A 334 -35.39 -21.31 18.43
CA SER A 334 -34.77 -22.63 18.55
C SER A 334 -34.09 -22.83 19.90
N ILE A 335 -33.31 -21.86 20.39
CA ILE A 335 -32.66 -21.95 21.71
C ILE A 335 -33.71 -21.98 22.83
N LYS A 336 -34.80 -21.21 22.73
CA LYS A 336 -35.89 -21.27 23.70
C LYS A 336 -36.58 -22.65 23.74
N LYS A 337 -36.62 -23.36 22.59
CA LYS A 337 -37.27 -24.67 22.47
C LYS A 337 -36.39 -25.81 22.99
N TYR A 338 -35.07 -25.75 22.76
CA TYR A 338 -34.14 -26.86 22.99
C TYR A 338 -33.15 -26.66 24.15
N CYS A 339 -33.02 -25.44 24.67
CA CYS A 339 -32.06 -25.09 25.71
C CYS A 339 -32.78 -24.56 26.97
N THR A 340 -32.05 -24.50 28.08
CA THR A 340 -32.54 -23.94 29.34
C THR A 340 -32.65 -22.42 29.30
N LYS A 341 -33.41 -21.83 30.21
CA LYS A 341 -33.53 -20.38 30.36
C LYS A 341 -32.17 -19.73 30.74
N GLU A 342 -31.34 -20.45 31.46
CA GLU A 342 -30.02 -20.01 31.85
C GLU A 342 -29.07 -19.93 30.63
N GLU A 343 -29.04 -20.99 29.79
CA GLU A 343 -28.28 -21.00 28.54
C GLU A 343 -28.72 -19.90 27.59
N TYR A 344 -30.04 -19.68 27.46
CA TYR A 344 -30.57 -18.56 26.67
C TYR A 344 -30.06 -17.20 27.18
N ASN A 345 -30.10 -16.96 28.50
CA ASN A 345 -29.68 -15.72 29.09
C ASN A 345 -28.16 -15.52 28.93
N ASN A 346 -27.38 -16.57 29.18
CA ASN A 346 -25.92 -16.54 28.99
C ASN A 346 -25.53 -16.25 27.55
N PHE A 347 -26.28 -16.77 26.56
CA PHE A 347 -25.98 -16.56 25.17
C PHE A 347 -26.39 -15.17 24.65
N PHE A 348 -27.58 -14.65 25.01
CA PHE A 348 -28.13 -13.41 24.45
C PHE A 348 -28.00 -12.20 25.38
N ASN A 349 -27.99 -12.35 26.69
CA ASN A 349 -28.12 -11.27 27.66
C ASN A 349 -26.90 -11.11 28.56
N SER A 350 -25.77 -11.70 28.18
CA SER A 350 -24.49 -11.56 28.91
C SER A 350 -23.35 -11.28 27.95
N ASP A 351 -22.20 -10.90 28.51
CA ASP A 351 -20.93 -10.67 27.81
C ASP A 351 -20.02 -11.91 27.83
N ALA A 352 -20.58 -13.10 28.12
CA ALA A 352 -19.81 -14.33 28.17
C ALA A 352 -19.10 -14.62 26.84
N ASP A 353 -17.93 -15.22 26.92
CA ASP A 353 -17.17 -15.66 25.75
C ASP A 353 -18.01 -16.64 24.89
N GLY A 354 -18.04 -16.40 23.57
CA GLY A 354 -18.88 -17.16 22.65
C GLY A 354 -20.35 -16.74 22.58
N SER A 355 -20.78 -15.77 23.40
CA SER A 355 -22.15 -15.23 23.36
C SER A 355 -22.42 -14.43 22.08
N TYR A 356 -23.70 -14.26 21.77
CA TYR A 356 -24.14 -13.38 20.69
C TYR A 356 -23.68 -11.93 20.92
N ALA A 357 -23.65 -11.49 22.20
CA ALA A 357 -23.12 -10.17 22.56
C ALA A 357 -21.63 -10.01 22.22
N SER A 358 -20.82 -11.03 22.44
CA SER A 358 -19.39 -10.99 22.09
C SER A 358 -19.17 -10.99 20.55
N TYR A 359 -20.13 -11.50 19.79
CA TYR A 359 -20.11 -11.46 18.32
C TYR A 359 -20.52 -10.09 17.78
N ILE A 360 -21.66 -9.52 18.22
CA ILE A 360 -22.14 -8.23 17.69
C ILE A 360 -21.54 -7.00 18.42
N GLY A 361 -21.01 -7.17 19.62
CA GLY A 361 -20.38 -6.11 20.42
C GLY A 361 -21.29 -5.39 21.40
N SER A 362 -22.55 -5.80 21.53
CA SER A 362 -23.49 -5.24 22.49
C SER A 362 -24.58 -6.23 22.91
N PHE A 363 -25.21 -6.00 24.04
CA PHE A 363 -26.39 -6.74 24.50
C PHE A 363 -27.32 -5.83 25.33
N ASN A 364 -28.60 -6.23 25.44
CA ASN A 364 -29.56 -5.53 26.28
C ASN A 364 -29.62 -6.14 27.68
N SER A 365 -29.33 -5.31 28.68
CA SER A 365 -29.49 -5.65 30.10
C SER A 365 -30.62 -4.81 30.70
N GLY A 366 -31.81 -5.40 30.85
CA GLY A 366 -33.01 -4.66 31.12
C GLY A 366 -33.37 -3.73 29.94
N ASN A 367 -33.61 -2.45 30.21
CA ASN A 367 -33.94 -1.44 29.19
C ASN A 367 -32.71 -0.65 28.68
N LYS A 368 -31.48 -1.10 29.00
CA LYS A 368 -30.27 -0.40 28.60
C LYS A 368 -29.37 -1.28 27.73
N GLU A 369 -28.93 -0.74 26.59
CA GLU A 369 -27.89 -1.36 25.79
C GLU A 369 -26.53 -1.22 26.49
N ARG A 370 -25.81 -2.34 26.62
CA ARG A 370 -24.42 -2.39 27.07
C ARG A 370 -23.50 -2.74 25.92
N ARG A 371 -22.49 -1.92 25.67
CA ARG A 371 -21.48 -2.16 24.66
C ARG A 371 -20.28 -2.87 25.27
N VAL A 372 -19.89 -4.00 24.64
CA VAL A 372 -18.79 -4.86 25.12
C VAL A 372 -17.64 -4.98 24.09
N GLY A 373 -17.86 -4.45 22.88
CA GLY A 373 -16.95 -4.63 21.76
C GLY A 373 -17.08 -5.99 21.08
N SER A 374 -16.88 -6.04 19.78
CA SER A 374 -16.91 -7.30 19.01
C SER A 374 -15.56 -8.01 19.18
N LYS A 375 -15.55 -9.12 19.94
CA LYS A 375 -14.36 -9.89 20.30
C LYS A 375 -14.26 -11.23 19.59
N ARG A 376 -15.35 -11.68 18.93
CA ARG A 376 -15.45 -13.01 18.33
C ARG A 376 -15.77 -12.97 16.85
N THR A 377 -15.25 -13.97 16.15
CA THR A 377 -15.52 -14.19 14.73
C THR A 377 -16.86 -14.90 14.52
N SER A 378 -17.33 -14.99 13.27
CA SER A 378 -18.48 -15.82 12.92
C SER A 378 -18.22 -17.30 13.20
N GLU A 379 -17.00 -17.79 12.98
CA GLU A 379 -16.63 -19.18 13.24
C GLU A 379 -16.75 -19.54 14.72
N ASP A 380 -16.32 -18.65 15.62
CA ASP A 380 -16.45 -18.85 17.06
C ASP A 380 -17.93 -18.91 17.47
N LEU A 381 -18.76 -18.01 16.94
CA LEU A 381 -20.21 -18.03 17.16
C LEU A 381 -20.83 -19.32 16.66
N TYR A 382 -20.46 -19.79 15.48
CA TYR A 382 -20.99 -21.04 14.89
C TYR A 382 -20.63 -22.26 15.73
N LYS A 383 -19.42 -22.32 16.28
CA LYS A 383 -19.01 -23.38 17.22
C LYS A 383 -19.89 -23.41 18.45
N GLU A 384 -20.19 -22.28 19.07
CA GLU A 384 -21.04 -22.19 20.24
C GLU A 384 -22.52 -22.53 19.90
N ILE A 385 -23.05 -22.08 18.77
CA ILE A 385 -24.43 -22.47 18.33
C ILE A 385 -24.50 -23.95 18.11
N LYS A 386 -23.52 -24.56 17.45
CA LYS A 386 -23.48 -26.03 17.25
C LYS A 386 -23.43 -26.79 18.55
N LYS A 387 -22.72 -26.27 19.57
CA LYS A 387 -22.63 -26.86 20.90
C LYS A 387 -23.96 -26.76 21.65
N LEU A 388 -24.59 -25.58 21.67
CA LEU A 388 -25.90 -25.35 22.30
C LEU A 388 -26.99 -26.21 21.70
N LEU A 389 -27.03 -26.35 20.38
CA LEU A 389 -28.08 -27.10 19.65
C LEU A 389 -27.70 -28.57 19.37
N LYS A 390 -26.66 -29.12 20.03
CA LYS A 390 -26.18 -30.50 19.82
C LYS A 390 -27.28 -31.54 20.07
N GLY A 391 -28.16 -31.32 21.06
CA GLY A 391 -29.27 -32.18 21.42
C GLY A 391 -30.56 -31.88 20.67
N ALA A 392 -30.60 -30.93 19.76
CA ALA A 392 -31.83 -30.56 19.05
C ALA A 392 -32.20 -31.61 17.97
N ASN A 393 -33.48 -31.72 17.70
CA ASN A 393 -33.98 -32.62 16.67
C ASN A 393 -33.56 -32.11 15.27
N LYS A 394 -32.73 -32.87 14.59
CA LYS A 394 -32.20 -32.51 13.25
C LYS A 394 -33.30 -32.54 12.16
N SER A 395 -34.43 -33.17 12.40
CA SER A 395 -35.57 -33.13 11.48
C SER A 395 -36.45 -31.89 11.65
N ASP A 396 -36.15 -31.02 12.64
CA ASP A 396 -36.83 -29.73 12.77
C ASP A 396 -36.33 -28.79 11.64
N PRO A 397 -37.28 -28.29 10.80
CA PRO A 397 -36.91 -27.40 9.69
C PRO A 397 -36.09 -26.20 10.13
N ALA A 398 -36.39 -25.63 11.31
CA ALA A 398 -35.64 -24.48 11.85
C ALA A 398 -34.19 -24.83 12.20
N ILE A 399 -33.96 -26.01 12.77
CA ILE A 399 -32.61 -26.49 13.09
C ILE A 399 -31.85 -26.84 11.82
N ASN A 400 -32.49 -27.46 10.84
CA ASN A 400 -31.86 -27.75 9.56
C ASN A 400 -31.42 -26.45 8.82
N GLU A 401 -32.29 -25.45 8.78
CA GLU A 401 -31.99 -24.15 8.18
C GLU A 401 -30.79 -23.47 8.88
N ILE A 402 -30.73 -23.48 10.22
CA ILE A 402 -29.61 -22.95 11.00
C ILE A 402 -28.31 -23.67 10.61
N PHE A 403 -28.29 -25.01 10.64
CA PHE A 403 -27.07 -25.77 10.35
C PHE A 403 -26.63 -25.63 8.89
N THR A 404 -27.54 -25.64 7.92
CA THR A 404 -27.22 -25.41 6.52
C THR A 404 -26.62 -24.02 6.31
N SER A 405 -27.22 -22.97 6.91
CA SER A 405 -26.69 -21.62 6.84
C SER A 405 -25.33 -21.44 7.53
N ILE A 406 -25.07 -22.23 8.60
CA ILE A 406 -23.77 -22.28 9.25
C ILE A 406 -22.72 -22.97 8.37
N GLU A 407 -23.09 -24.06 7.68
CA GLU A 407 -22.19 -24.79 6.78
C GLU A 407 -21.79 -23.96 5.58
N THR A 408 -22.66 -23.10 5.09
CA THR A 408 -22.40 -22.17 4.00
C THR A 408 -21.80 -20.83 4.48
N GLU A 409 -21.46 -20.70 5.78
CA GLU A 409 -20.93 -19.47 6.40
C GLU A 409 -21.84 -18.23 6.19
N SER A 410 -23.13 -18.45 5.97
CA SER A 410 -24.10 -17.40 5.66
C SER A 410 -25.06 -17.04 6.81
N PHE A 411 -24.93 -17.68 7.98
CA PHE A 411 -25.80 -17.48 9.15
C PHE A 411 -25.43 -16.19 9.90
N LEU A 412 -26.42 -15.40 10.30
CA LEU A 412 -26.27 -14.13 11.03
C LEU A 412 -25.24 -13.19 10.38
N PRO A 413 -25.36 -12.85 9.09
CA PRO A 413 -24.38 -12.00 8.42
C PRO A 413 -24.36 -10.61 9.03
N LYS A 414 -23.16 -10.06 9.28
CA LYS A 414 -23.01 -8.66 9.68
C LYS A 414 -23.16 -7.74 8.47
N GLN A 415 -23.82 -6.61 8.64
CA GLN A 415 -23.92 -5.57 7.62
C GLN A 415 -22.57 -4.93 7.33
N LEU A 416 -21.74 -4.77 8.36
CA LEU A 416 -20.36 -4.26 8.26
C LEU A 416 -19.39 -5.35 8.75
N THR A 417 -18.37 -5.62 7.96
CA THR A 417 -17.31 -6.59 8.27
C THR A 417 -15.94 -5.99 7.98
N ALA A 418 -14.87 -6.65 8.39
CA ALA A 418 -13.51 -6.27 8.03
C ALA A 418 -13.32 -6.16 6.50
N SER A 419 -14.04 -6.99 5.73
CA SER A 419 -14.04 -6.94 4.25
C SER A 419 -14.64 -5.66 3.64
N ASN A 420 -15.17 -4.73 4.42
CA ASN A 420 -15.60 -3.43 3.89
C ASN A 420 -14.46 -2.62 3.28
N GLY A 421 -13.22 -2.84 3.72
CA GLY A 421 -12.03 -2.22 3.12
C GLY A 421 -11.80 -2.63 1.66
N ILE A 422 -12.40 -3.71 1.18
CA ILE A 422 -12.31 -4.21 -0.19
C ILE A 422 -13.16 -3.38 -1.16
N ILE A 423 -14.19 -2.68 -0.67
CA ILE A 423 -15.17 -1.98 -1.52
C ILE A 423 -14.48 -0.79 -2.20
N PRO A 424 -14.37 -0.79 -3.54
CA PRO A 424 -13.73 0.30 -4.26
C PRO A 424 -14.62 1.55 -4.34
N ASN A 425 -13.99 2.69 -4.51
CA ASN A 425 -14.67 3.98 -4.66
C ASN A 425 -15.71 3.98 -5.79
N GLN A 426 -15.45 3.26 -6.88
CA GLN A 426 -16.33 3.17 -8.05
C GLN A 426 -17.72 2.65 -7.70
N VAL A 427 -17.81 1.63 -6.82
CA VAL A 427 -19.10 1.07 -6.37
C VAL A 427 -19.93 2.13 -5.65
N HIS A 428 -19.31 2.88 -4.74
CA HIS A 428 -19.98 3.97 -4.05
C HIS A 428 -20.34 5.12 -4.99
N SER A 429 -19.44 5.49 -5.92
CA SER A 429 -19.71 6.61 -6.84
C SER A 429 -20.85 6.32 -7.82
N LYS A 430 -21.02 5.06 -8.26
CA LYS A 430 -22.14 4.62 -9.09
C LYS A 430 -23.49 4.79 -8.35
N GLU A 431 -23.51 4.39 -7.07
CA GLU A 431 -24.68 4.56 -6.22
C GLU A 431 -24.97 6.06 -5.96
N MET A 432 -23.93 6.85 -5.67
CA MET A 432 -24.04 8.31 -5.47
C MET A 432 -24.61 9.02 -6.70
N ALA A 433 -24.11 8.67 -7.89
CA ALA A 433 -24.61 9.24 -9.14
C ALA A 433 -26.11 8.99 -9.31
N ARG A 434 -26.58 7.78 -9.00
CA ARG A 434 -28.01 7.45 -9.07
C ARG A 434 -28.86 8.23 -8.06
N ILE A 435 -28.38 8.35 -6.81
CA ILE A 435 -29.06 9.14 -5.76
C ILE A 435 -29.16 10.60 -6.19
N LEU A 436 -28.08 11.20 -6.69
CA LEU A 436 -28.06 12.58 -7.15
C LEU A 436 -29.01 12.79 -8.34
N THR A 437 -29.00 11.90 -9.35
CA THR A 437 -29.93 11.97 -10.49
C THR A 437 -31.39 11.92 -10.04
N ASN A 438 -31.71 11.09 -9.06
CA ASN A 438 -33.06 11.04 -8.50
C ASN A 438 -33.40 12.35 -7.73
N ALA A 439 -32.46 12.87 -6.95
CA ALA A 439 -32.62 14.08 -6.15
C ALA A 439 -32.78 15.34 -7.00
N GLU A 440 -32.18 15.41 -8.17
CA GLU A 440 -32.33 16.51 -9.13
C GLU A 440 -33.78 16.73 -9.57
N ASN A 441 -34.67 15.75 -9.44
CA ASN A 441 -36.08 15.87 -9.81
C ASN A 441 -36.85 16.74 -8.82
N TYR A 442 -36.40 16.87 -7.57
CA TYR A 442 -37.08 17.60 -6.51
C TYR A 442 -36.20 18.59 -5.74
N LEU A 443 -34.89 18.61 -5.98
CA LEU A 443 -33.94 19.58 -5.46
C LEU A 443 -33.28 20.34 -6.62
N PRO A 444 -33.94 21.44 -7.13
CA PRO A 444 -33.51 22.15 -8.34
C PRO A 444 -32.07 22.69 -8.26
N PHE A 445 -31.62 23.12 -7.08
CA PHE A 445 -30.27 23.65 -6.89
C PHE A 445 -29.18 22.68 -7.34
N LEU A 446 -29.41 21.36 -7.30
CA LEU A 446 -28.43 20.35 -7.74
C LEU A 446 -28.11 20.43 -9.25
N LYS A 447 -29.03 21.05 -10.04
CA LYS A 447 -28.84 21.28 -11.48
C LYS A 447 -28.15 22.60 -11.81
N GLU A 448 -28.00 23.50 -10.83
CA GLU A 448 -27.33 24.78 -11.05
C GLU A 448 -25.90 24.56 -11.54
N THR A 449 -25.52 25.24 -12.61
CA THR A 449 -24.23 25.13 -13.26
C THR A 449 -23.33 26.31 -12.94
N ASP A 450 -22.01 26.07 -12.91
CA ASP A 450 -21.01 27.12 -12.81
C ASP A 450 -20.59 27.64 -14.21
N GLU A 451 -19.55 28.48 -14.21
CA GLU A 451 -18.96 29.07 -15.43
C GLU A 451 -18.41 27.98 -16.39
N ASN A 452 -18.09 26.81 -15.90
CA ASN A 452 -17.60 25.65 -16.65
C ASN A 452 -18.71 24.69 -17.10
N ASN A 453 -19.96 25.10 -16.95
CA ASN A 453 -21.15 24.29 -17.27
C ASN A 453 -21.26 22.99 -16.44
N LEU A 454 -20.63 22.92 -15.26
CA LEU A 454 -20.68 21.80 -14.36
C LEU A 454 -21.81 22.01 -13.32
N SER A 455 -22.78 21.09 -13.31
CA SER A 455 -23.84 21.10 -12.30
C SER A 455 -23.29 20.79 -10.89
N ILE A 456 -23.99 21.22 -9.84
CA ILE A 456 -23.63 20.91 -8.45
C ILE A 456 -23.54 19.41 -8.26
N SER A 457 -24.46 18.60 -8.80
CA SER A 457 -24.36 17.12 -8.77
C SER A 457 -23.06 16.62 -9.37
N ASN A 458 -22.65 17.13 -10.53
CA ASN A 458 -21.40 16.72 -11.17
C ASN A 458 -20.17 17.15 -10.36
N ARG A 459 -20.19 18.34 -9.76
CA ARG A 459 -19.13 18.81 -8.87
C ARG A 459 -19.01 17.94 -7.62
N ILE A 460 -20.13 17.52 -7.01
CA ILE A 460 -20.13 16.57 -5.88
C ILE A 460 -19.53 15.23 -6.29
N LEU A 461 -19.90 14.69 -7.46
CA LEU A 461 -19.33 13.44 -7.97
C LEU A 461 -17.83 13.53 -8.27
N GLN A 462 -17.38 14.62 -8.90
CA GLN A 462 -15.96 14.86 -9.15
C GLN A 462 -15.19 14.99 -7.82
N LEU A 463 -15.72 15.77 -6.87
CA LEU A 463 -15.12 15.91 -5.54
C LEU A 463 -15.03 14.58 -4.80
N TYR A 464 -16.04 13.73 -4.95
CA TYR A 464 -16.03 12.39 -4.36
C TYR A 464 -14.96 11.49 -4.95
N LYS A 465 -14.77 11.52 -6.28
CA LYS A 465 -13.76 10.71 -6.99
C LYS A 465 -12.34 11.28 -6.90
N PHE A 466 -12.18 12.54 -6.58
CA PHE A 466 -10.90 13.25 -6.67
C PHE A 466 -9.85 12.72 -5.71
N GLN A 467 -8.66 12.45 -6.25
CA GLN A 467 -7.44 12.19 -5.52
C GLN A 467 -6.37 13.19 -5.93
N ILE A 468 -5.65 13.70 -4.94
CA ILE A 468 -4.43 14.48 -5.20
C ILE A 468 -3.29 13.48 -5.31
N PRO A 469 -2.59 13.39 -6.46
CA PRO A 469 -1.45 12.51 -6.61
C PRO A 469 -0.40 12.74 -5.53
N TYR A 470 0.32 11.69 -5.16
CA TYR A 470 1.29 11.76 -4.07
C TYR A 470 2.42 12.76 -4.35
N TYR A 471 2.89 12.82 -5.60
CA TYR A 471 3.95 13.72 -6.04
C TYR A 471 3.56 15.22 -6.01
N ILE A 472 2.26 15.56 -6.00
CA ILE A 472 1.82 16.95 -5.79
C ILE A 472 1.91 17.34 -4.31
N GLY A 473 1.65 16.39 -3.41
CA GLY A 473 1.74 16.60 -1.97
C GLY A 473 0.67 17.53 -1.38
N PRO A 474 0.99 18.26 -0.30
CA PRO A 474 0.05 19.19 0.32
C PRO A 474 -0.11 20.44 -0.55
N VAL A 475 -1.36 20.78 -0.87
CA VAL A 475 -1.72 21.94 -1.72
C VAL A 475 -1.99 23.23 -0.95
N THR A 476 -1.75 23.26 0.36
CA THR A 476 -2.01 24.42 1.21
C THR A 476 -0.82 25.38 1.19
N GLU A 477 -1.09 26.68 1.06
CA GLU A 477 -0.07 27.74 1.09
C GLU A 477 0.75 27.76 2.38
N LYS A 478 0.11 27.44 3.52
CA LYS A 478 0.78 27.38 4.83
C LYS A 478 1.96 26.40 4.88
N SER A 479 1.97 25.38 4.04
CA SER A 479 3.05 24.39 4.02
C SER A 479 4.37 24.95 3.46
N GLN A 480 4.36 26.08 2.75
CA GLN A 480 5.55 26.75 2.21
C GLN A 480 5.98 27.94 3.07
N ARG A 481 5.03 28.72 3.62
CA ARG A 481 5.31 29.97 4.35
C ARG A 481 5.86 29.79 5.75
N ASP A 482 5.49 28.71 6.43
CA ASP A 482 5.82 28.48 7.84
C ASP A 482 6.99 27.50 8.04
N GLY A 483 7.95 27.45 7.12
CA GLY A 483 9.08 26.49 7.17
C GLY A 483 8.66 25.04 7.00
N GLY A 484 7.45 24.80 6.49
CA GLY A 484 6.93 23.46 6.21
C GLY A 484 7.62 22.82 5.00
N ASN A 485 7.75 21.50 5.03
CA ASN A 485 8.35 20.69 3.96
C ASN A 485 7.44 20.54 2.72
N GLY A 486 6.66 21.56 2.38
CA GLY A 486 5.84 21.57 1.16
C GLY A 486 6.70 21.82 -0.08
N TRP A 487 6.40 21.10 -1.17
CA TRP A 487 7.09 21.24 -2.45
C TRP A 487 6.16 21.66 -3.60
N VAL A 488 4.87 21.85 -3.32
CA VAL A 488 3.90 22.27 -4.33
C VAL A 488 4.23 23.66 -4.86
N ILE A 489 4.29 23.81 -6.18
CA ILE A 489 4.46 25.10 -6.85
C ILE A 489 3.10 25.52 -7.39
N ARG A 490 2.61 26.64 -6.91
CA ARG A 490 1.30 27.19 -7.29
C ARG A 490 1.45 28.25 -8.37
N LYS A 491 0.58 28.17 -9.39
CA LYS A 491 0.43 29.21 -10.42
C LYS A 491 -0.40 30.37 -9.92
N ASP A 492 -1.38 30.08 -9.07
CA ASP A 492 -2.33 31.08 -8.54
C ASP A 492 -2.78 30.71 -7.12
N ASN A 493 -3.23 31.75 -6.38
CA ASN A 493 -3.80 31.61 -5.03
C ASN A 493 -5.24 31.15 -5.09
N GLY A 494 -5.74 30.58 -3.98
CA GLY A 494 -7.11 30.15 -3.83
C GLY A 494 -7.28 28.64 -3.61
N ARG A 495 -8.52 28.19 -3.49
CA ARG A 495 -8.82 26.77 -3.24
C ARG A 495 -8.56 25.93 -4.49
N VAL A 496 -8.01 24.74 -4.29
CA VAL A 496 -7.77 23.76 -5.34
C VAL A 496 -8.91 22.76 -5.34
N PHE A 497 -9.58 22.63 -6.48
CA PHE A 497 -10.66 21.70 -6.76
C PHE A 497 -10.26 20.71 -7.86
N PRO A 498 -11.01 19.59 -8.06
CA PRO A 498 -10.75 18.66 -9.14
C PRO A 498 -10.69 19.30 -10.53
N TRP A 499 -11.53 20.30 -10.77
CA TRP A 499 -11.72 20.96 -12.08
C TRP A 499 -10.79 22.15 -12.33
N ASN A 500 -10.02 22.61 -11.33
CA ASN A 500 -9.09 23.73 -11.48
C ASN A 500 -7.66 23.43 -11.08
N ILE A 501 -7.30 22.16 -10.87
CA ILE A 501 -5.98 21.78 -10.36
C ILE A 501 -4.85 22.21 -11.29
N GLU A 502 -5.02 22.07 -12.61
CA GLU A 502 -4.01 22.42 -13.61
C GLU A 502 -3.84 23.94 -13.74
N GLU A 503 -4.91 24.72 -13.50
CA GLU A 503 -4.86 26.17 -13.47
C GLU A 503 -4.14 26.70 -12.22
N LYS A 504 -4.35 26.05 -11.08
CA LYS A 504 -3.85 26.49 -9.78
C LYS A 504 -2.46 25.95 -9.42
N ILE A 505 -2.07 24.80 -9.98
CA ILE A 505 -0.83 24.11 -9.64
C ILE A 505 0.00 23.91 -10.91
N ASP A 506 1.27 24.27 -10.84
CA ASP A 506 2.25 23.85 -11.81
C ASP A 506 2.66 22.41 -11.51
N VAL A 507 1.98 21.46 -12.18
CA VAL A 507 2.16 20.03 -11.96
C VAL A 507 3.59 19.59 -12.29
N LYS A 508 4.19 20.14 -13.39
CA LYS A 508 5.52 19.80 -13.84
C LYS A 508 6.58 20.29 -12.86
N ALA A 509 6.58 21.59 -12.54
CA ALA A 509 7.52 22.15 -11.58
C ALA A 509 7.35 21.56 -10.17
N THR A 510 6.10 21.22 -9.76
CA THR A 510 5.83 20.54 -8.50
C THR A 510 6.43 19.13 -8.47
N SER A 511 6.34 18.36 -9.56
CA SER A 511 6.94 17.04 -9.63
C SER A 511 8.46 17.07 -9.64
N GLU A 512 9.06 18.04 -10.30
CA GLU A 512 10.53 18.27 -10.23
C GLU A 512 10.98 18.62 -8.81
N ALA A 513 10.25 19.50 -8.12
CA ALA A 513 10.52 19.81 -6.71
C ALA A 513 10.33 18.60 -5.79
N PHE A 514 9.34 17.72 -6.07
CA PHE A 514 9.15 16.47 -5.36
C PHE A 514 10.34 15.53 -5.55
N ILE A 515 10.77 15.31 -6.80
CA ILE A 515 11.93 14.46 -7.12
C ILE A 515 13.17 14.97 -6.40
N SER A 516 13.45 16.29 -6.50
CA SER A 516 14.60 16.92 -5.85
C SER A 516 14.66 16.69 -4.33
N ARG A 517 13.48 16.67 -3.64
CA ARG A 517 13.41 16.56 -2.17
C ARG A 517 13.24 15.13 -1.64
N MET A 518 12.58 14.27 -2.41
CA MET A 518 12.13 12.96 -1.93
C MET A 518 12.98 11.81 -2.43
N VAL A 519 13.70 12.00 -3.53
CA VAL A 519 14.61 11.00 -4.07
C VAL A 519 15.95 11.09 -3.35
N ARG A 520 16.48 9.94 -3.02
CA ARG A 520 17.79 9.80 -2.34
C ARG A 520 18.91 10.40 -3.15
N ARG A 521 20.00 10.75 -2.47
CA ARG A 521 21.27 11.12 -3.11
C ARG A 521 22.20 9.91 -3.15
N CYS A 522 23.13 9.94 -4.10
CA CYS A 522 24.12 8.89 -4.29
C CYS A 522 25.03 8.77 -3.05
N THR A 523 25.33 7.53 -2.66
CA THR A 523 26.19 7.24 -1.51
C THR A 523 27.63 7.72 -1.70
N TYR A 524 28.15 7.64 -2.93
CA TYR A 524 29.55 7.98 -3.23
C TYR A 524 29.72 9.33 -3.91
N MET A 525 28.68 9.83 -4.57
CA MET A 525 28.72 11.12 -5.26
C MET A 525 27.65 12.05 -4.69
N ASN A 526 28.05 12.79 -3.66
CA ASN A 526 27.14 13.70 -2.97
C ASN A 526 26.45 14.68 -3.92
N GLY A 527 25.17 14.97 -3.69
CA GLY A 527 24.37 15.84 -4.54
C GLY A 527 23.79 15.18 -5.81
N LYS A 528 24.30 14.02 -6.26
CA LYS A 528 23.78 13.31 -7.43
C LYS A 528 22.55 12.48 -7.10
N GLN A 529 21.59 12.46 -8.03
CA GLN A 529 20.34 11.73 -7.88
C GLN A 529 20.56 10.25 -8.16
N VAL A 530 19.97 9.37 -7.31
CA VAL A 530 20.06 7.92 -7.51
C VAL A 530 19.13 7.43 -8.60
N LEU A 531 19.48 6.30 -9.21
CA LEU A 531 18.62 5.59 -10.15
C LEU A 531 17.48 4.84 -9.44
N PRO A 532 16.33 4.62 -10.10
CA PRO A 532 15.35 3.64 -9.65
C PRO A 532 15.97 2.26 -9.51
N LYS A 533 15.51 1.45 -8.56
CA LYS A 533 15.96 0.05 -8.46
C LYS A 533 15.65 -0.77 -9.71
N ALA A 534 14.60 -0.41 -10.43
CA ALA A 534 14.19 -1.02 -11.69
C ALA A 534 14.90 -0.48 -12.93
N SER A 535 15.84 0.46 -12.81
CA SER A 535 16.69 0.90 -13.92
C SER A 535 17.47 -0.29 -14.48
N LEU A 536 17.58 -0.40 -15.82
CA LEU A 536 18.35 -1.48 -16.45
C LEU A 536 19.81 -1.50 -15.99
N GLU A 537 20.41 -0.31 -15.86
CA GLU A 537 21.78 -0.15 -15.40
C GLU A 537 21.93 -0.57 -13.92
N TYR A 538 20.96 -0.19 -13.08
CA TYR A 538 20.98 -0.55 -11.66
C TYR A 538 20.71 -2.05 -11.44
N GLU A 539 19.80 -2.68 -12.19
CA GLU A 539 19.59 -4.13 -12.16
C GLU A 539 20.86 -4.88 -12.64
N SER A 540 21.48 -4.42 -13.75
CA SER A 540 22.75 -4.97 -14.22
C SER A 540 23.84 -4.92 -13.16
N PHE A 541 24.02 -3.75 -12.52
CA PHE A 541 24.95 -3.60 -11.41
C PHE A 541 24.70 -4.61 -10.30
N ARG A 542 23.45 -4.72 -9.84
CA ARG A 542 23.10 -5.61 -8.73
C ARG A 542 23.42 -7.06 -9.05
N VAL A 543 23.08 -7.53 -10.24
CA VAL A 543 23.36 -8.90 -10.69
C VAL A 543 24.86 -9.11 -10.83
N LEU A 544 25.60 -8.19 -11.47
CA LEU A 544 27.05 -8.30 -11.63
C LEU A 544 27.75 -8.31 -10.28
N ASN A 545 27.36 -7.42 -9.38
CA ASN A 545 27.94 -7.36 -8.04
C ASN A 545 27.73 -8.64 -7.21
N GLU A 546 26.62 -9.35 -7.44
CA GLU A 546 26.33 -10.64 -6.79
C GLU A 546 27.12 -11.78 -7.43
N ILE A 547 27.09 -11.91 -8.78
CA ILE A 547 27.79 -13.02 -9.45
C ILE A 547 29.32 -12.86 -9.46
N ASN A 548 29.85 -11.65 -9.27
CA ASN A 548 31.29 -11.43 -9.10
C ASN A 548 31.85 -12.06 -7.82
N ASN A 549 30.99 -12.43 -6.86
CA ASN A 549 31.39 -13.19 -5.68
C ASN A 549 31.37 -14.71 -5.88
N LEU A 550 30.84 -15.18 -7.03
CA LEU A 550 30.69 -16.61 -7.30
C LEU A 550 32.04 -17.33 -7.35
N ARG A 551 32.11 -18.46 -6.65
CA ARG A 551 33.30 -19.31 -6.56
C ARG A 551 32.94 -20.77 -6.81
N ILE A 552 33.80 -21.48 -7.48
CA ILE A 552 33.75 -22.94 -7.63
C ILE A 552 34.99 -23.49 -6.95
N ASP A 553 34.82 -24.42 -6.02
CA ASP A 553 35.90 -25.01 -5.20
C ASP A 553 36.77 -23.96 -4.49
N GLY A 554 36.17 -22.86 -4.08
CA GLY A 554 36.83 -21.74 -3.38
C GLY A 554 37.53 -20.73 -4.30
N GLU A 555 37.63 -21.00 -5.61
CA GLU A 555 38.21 -20.10 -6.60
C GLU A 555 37.16 -19.31 -7.38
N ARG A 556 37.49 -18.09 -7.77
CA ARG A 556 36.58 -17.25 -8.59
C ARG A 556 36.42 -17.84 -9.98
N ILE A 557 35.23 -17.75 -10.51
CA ILE A 557 34.93 -18.21 -11.88
C ILE A 557 35.64 -17.34 -12.92
N PRO A 558 35.98 -17.87 -14.11
CA PRO A 558 36.46 -17.06 -15.22
C PRO A 558 35.50 -15.97 -15.63
N VAL A 559 35.97 -14.79 -16.07
CA VAL A 559 35.14 -13.68 -16.55
C VAL A 559 34.21 -14.10 -17.68
N THR A 560 34.71 -14.94 -18.60
CA THR A 560 33.88 -15.46 -19.72
C THR A 560 32.71 -16.31 -19.22
N LEU A 561 32.94 -17.19 -18.21
CA LEU A 561 31.86 -17.98 -17.60
C LEU A 561 30.82 -17.08 -16.90
N LYS A 562 31.26 -16.02 -16.20
CA LYS A 562 30.37 -15.03 -15.61
C LYS A 562 29.48 -14.37 -16.66
N GLN A 563 30.07 -13.95 -17.78
CA GLN A 563 29.36 -13.31 -18.88
C GLN A 563 28.35 -14.27 -19.53
N ASP A 564 28.71 -15.54 -19.66
CA ASP A 564 27.78 -16.59 -20.12
C ASP A 564 26.62 -16.78 -19.14
N ILE A 565 26.87 -16.87 -17.84
CA ILE A 565 25.84 -16.98 -16.80
C ILE A 565 24.89 -15.78 -16.88
N TYR A 566 25.43 -14.56 -16.98
CA TYR A 566 24.64 -13.35 -17.09
C TYR A 566 23.71 -13.39 -18.33
N THR A 567 24.25 -13.77 -19.49
CA THR A 567 23.53 -13.80 -20.76
C THR A 567 22.53 -14.97 -20.83
N ASP A 568 22.95 -16.17 -20.44
CA ASP A 568 22.16 -17.39 -20.63
C ASP A 568 21.08 -17.58 -19.57
N LEU A 569 21.31 -17.09 -18.34
CA LEU A 569 20.37 -17.28 -17.24
C LEU A 569 19.62 -15.97 -16.93
N PHE A 570 20.32 -14.87 -16.66
CA PHE A 570 19.68 -13.64 -16.18
C PHE A 570 18.98 -12.84 -17.28
N GLN A 571 19.53 -12.73 -18.50
CA GLN A 571 18.88 -12.02 -19.61
C GLN A 571 17.62 -12.71 -20.15
N LYS A 572 17.26 -13.89 -19.65
CA LYS A 572 15.96 -14.51 -19.91
C LYS A 572 14.83 -13.84 -19.13
N GLY A 573 15.16 -12.91 -18.22
CA GLY A 573 14.18 -12.13 -17.45
C GLY A 573 13.52 -12.88 -16.29
N LYS A 574 13.92 -14.14 -16.05
CA LYS A 574 13.44 -14.93 -14.92
C LYS A 574 14.38 -14.81 -13.72
N LYS A 575 13.84 -14.93 -12.52
CA LYS A 575 14.67 -15.04 -11.31
C LYS A 575 15.47 -16.35 -11.39
N VAL A 576 16.78 -16.24 -11.24
CA VAL A 576 17.69 -17.38 -11.26
C VAL A 576 17.80 -17.93 -9.84
N THR A 577 17.54 -19.22 -9.67
CA THR A 577 17.74 -19.92 -8.40
C THR A 577 19.14 -20.53 -8.34
N LYS A 578 19.66 -20.75 -7.12
CA LYS A 578 20.95 -21.47 -6.94
C LYS A 578 20.91 -22.85 -7.61
N LYS A 579 19.79 -23.54 -7.54
CA LYS A 579 19.58 -24.84 -8.19
C LYS A 579 19.72 -24.76 -9.72
N GLN A 580 19.09 -23.74 -10.35
CA GLN A 580 19.22 -23.52 -11.80
C GLN A 580 20.66 -23.18 -12.19
N LEU A 581 21.35 -22.36 -11.41
CA LEU A 581 22.75 -22.05 -11.60
C LEU A 581 23.61 -23.31 -11.47
N CYS A 582 23.45 -24.11 -10.42
CA CYS A 582 24.17 -25.36 -10.25
C CYS A 582 23.90 -26.36 -11.39
N ASN A 583 22.65 -26.50 -11.83
CA ASN A 583 22.31 -27.35 -12.97
C ASN A 583 22.99 -26.86 -14.26
N TYR A 584 23.03 -25.55 -14.49
CA TYR A 584 23.73 -24.96 -15.64
C TYR A 584 25.22 -25.26 -15.62
N LEU A 585 25.87 -25.12 -14.45
CA LEU A 585 27.28 -25.42 -14.28
C LEU A 585 27.58 -26.93 -14.41
N ALA A 586 26.73 -27.79 -13.83
CA ALA A 586 26.85 -29.25 -13.95
C ALA A 586 26.66 -29.71 -15.41
N THR A 587 25.74 -29.17 -16.16
CA THR A 587 25.53 -29.51 -17.58
C THR A 587 26.75 -29.15 -18.43
N ARG A 588 27.54 -28.15 -18.02
CA ARG A 588 28.82 -27.79 -18.68
C ARG A 588 30.03 -28.57 -18.12
N GLY A 589 29.79 -29.48 -17.18
CA GLY A 589 30.86 -30.30 -16.58
C GLY A 589 31.80 -29.53 -15.66
N LEU A 590 31.34 -28.39 -15.11
CA LEU A 590 32.16 -27.50 -14.27
C LEU A 590 32.04 -27.82 -12.76
N ILE A 591 31.00 -28.54 -12.36
CA ILE A 591 30.78 -29.00 -10.98
C ILE A 591 30.17 -30.39 -10.97
N GLU A 592 30.44 -31.15 -9.92
CA GLU A 592 29.84 -32.48 -9.65
C GLU A 592 28.75 -32.37 -8.55
N SER A 593 28.91 -31.42 -7.64
CA SER A 593 27.99 -31.18 -6.52
C SER A 593 27.68 -29.67 -6.33
N SER A 594 26.48 -29.38 -5.85
CA SER A 594 26.09 -28.01 -5.52
C SER A 594 26.88 -27.38 -4.37
N GLU A 595 27.57 -28.21 -3.57
CA GLU A 595 28.42 -27.75 -2.46
C GLU A 595 29.72 -27.08 -2.94
N GLN A 596 30.15 -27.36 -4.16
CA GLN A 596 31.31 -26.70 -4.79
C GLN A 596 31.03 -25.22 -5.11
N VAL A 597 29.75 -24.82 -5.19
CA VAL A 597 29.33 -23.43 -5.51
C VAL A 597 29.19 -22.63 -4.23
N THR A 598 30.10 -21.66 -4.06
CA THR A 598 30.14 -20.74 -2.91
C THR A 598 30.20 -19.27 -3.36
N GLY A 599 30.23 -18.32 -2.40
CA GLY A 599 30.34 -16.90 -2.69
C GLY A 599 29.00 -16.21 -3.02
N ILE A 600 27.92 -16.96 -3.08
CA ILE A 600 26.54 -16.46 -3.18
C ILE A 600 25.68 -17.11 -2.10
N ASP A 601 24.65 -16.39 -1.68
CA ASP A 601 23.67 -16.90 -0.71
C ASP A 601 22.85 -18.07 -1.30
N ILE A 602 22.08 -18.73 -0.44
CA ILE A 602 21.18 -19.83 -0.81
C ILE A 602 20.18 -19.38 -1.88
N ALA A 603 19.70 -18.13 -1.81
CA ALA A 603 18.88 -17.50 -2.84
C ALA A 603 19.68 -16.41 -3.55
N ILE A 604 19.64 -16.42 -4.89
CA ILE A 604 20.13 -15.30 -5.69
C ILE A 604 19.09 -14.18 -5.55
N ASN A 605 19.52 -13.06 -4.95
CA ASN A 605 18.60 -11.99 -4.56
C ASN A 605 18.25 -11.02 -5.69
N ASN A 606 19.07 -10.98 -6.76
CA ASN A 606 18.94 -10.03 -7.84
C ASN A 606 18.52 -10.70 -9.16
N SER A 607 17.79 -9.96 -9.97
CA SER A 607 17.30 -10.41 -11.28
C SER A 607 17.26 -9.24 -12.27
N LEU A 608 17.15 -9.56 -13.57
CA LEU A 608 16.96 -8.59 -14.64
C LEU A 608 15.46 -8.53 -15.02
N SER A 609 14.58 -8.36 -14.04
CA SER A 609 13.13 -8.41 -14.25
C SER A 609 12.62 -7.31 -15.16
N THR A 610 13.16 -6.11 -15.04
CA THR A 610 12.82 -4.97 -15.91
C THR A 610 13.28 -5.22 -17.35
N TYR A 611 14.51 -5.72 -17.51
CA TYR A 611 15.00 -6.13 -18.83
C TYR A 611 14.06 -7.15 -19.49
N GLY A 612 13.62 -8.18 -18.76
CA GLY A 612 12.68 -9.19 -19.26
C GLY A 612 11.33 -8.60 -19.68
N LYS A 613 10.75 -7.70 -18.88
CA LYS A 613 9.49 -7.01 -19.17
C LYS A 613 9.58 -6.19 -20.45
N PHE A 614 10.65 -5.44 -20.64
CA PHE A 614 10.85 -4.62 -21.84
C PHE A 614 11.30 -5.42 -23.03
N LYS A 615 12.04 -6.52 -22.85
CA LYS A 615 12.34 -7.48 -23.92
C LYS A 615 11.06 -8.10 -24.53
N ALA A 616 10.06 -8.36 -23.71
CA ALA A 616 8.75 -8.82 -24.17
C ALA A 616 7.97 -7.76 -24.99
N ILE A 617 8.37 -6.46 -24.91
CA ILE A 617 7.76 -5.35 -25.68
C ILE A 617 8.56 -5.03 -26.93
N PHE A 618 9.89 -4.96 -26.83
CA PHE A 618 10.80 -4.50 -27.88
C PHE A 618 11.57 -5.63 -28.58
N GLY A 619 11.47 -6.88 -28.08
CA GLY A 619 12.23 -8.00 -28.64
C GLY A 619 13.74 -7.77 -28.54
N GLU A 620 14.46 -8.06 -29.63
CA GLU A 620 15.92 -7.87 -29.70
C GLU A 620 16.35 -6.40 -29.82
N ASP A 621 15.44 -5.49 -30.16
CA ASP A 621 15.70 -4.05 -30.24
C ASP A 621 16.05 -3.44 -28.87
N ILE A 622 15.77 -4.15 -27.78
CA ILE A 622 16.18 -3.74 -26.41
C ILE A 622 17.69 -3.52 -26.29
N LYS A 623 18.50 -4.11 -27.18
CA LYS A 623 19.95 -3.96 -27.19
C LYS A 623 20.43 -2.66 -27.82
N LEU A 624 19.54 -1.92 -28.49
CA LEU A 624 19.88 -0.65 -29.15
C LEU A 624 19.95 0.47 -28.11
N ASP A 625 21.00 1.25 -28.11
CA ASP A 625 21.27 2.31 -27.13
C ASP A 625 20.10 3.29 -26.98
N HIS A 626 19.50 3.71 -28.09
CA HIS A 626 18.38 4.65 -28.06
C HIS A 626 17.11 4.04 -27.43
N ILE A 627 16.92 2.71 -27.52
CA ILE A 627 15.83 2.00 -26.84
C ILE A 627 16.14 1.87 -25.35
N GLN A 628 17.37 1.56 -24.97
CA GLN A 628 17.77 1.51 -23.57
C GLN A 628 17.59 2.87 -22.89
N HIS A 629 18.00 3.97 -23.52
CA HIS A 629 17.75 5.31 -23.01
C HIS A 629 16.26 5.63 -22.87
N MET A 630 15.44 5.21 -23.84
CA MET A 630 13.98 5.37 -23.73
C MET A 630 13.40 4.55 -22.56
N ILE A 631 13.88 3.34 -22.35
CA ILE A 631 13.45 2.48 -21.24
C ILE A 631 13.85 3.10 -19.90
N GLU A 632 15.05 3.64 -19.76
CA GLU A 632 15.51 4.31 -18.53
C GLU A 632 14.59 5.49 -18.16
N ASP A 633 14.25 6.34 -19.12
CA ASP A 633 13.30 7.43 -18.89
C ASP A 633 11.91 6.90 -18.50
N ILE A 634 11.42 5.87 -19.19
CA ILE A 634 10.12 5.27 -18.89
C ILE A 634 10.11 4.66 -17.48
N VAL A 635 11.15 3.93 -17.10
CA VAL A 635 11.29 3.35 -15.76
C VAL A 635 11.31 4.43 -14.70
N PHE A 636 12.05 5.51 -14.94
CA PHE A 636 12.08 6.67 -14.06
C PHE A 636 10.68 7.26 -13.88
N TRP A 637 9.98 7.54 -14.98
CA TRP A 637 8.62 8.09 -14.92
C TRP A 637 7.60 7.14 -14.31
N CYS A 638 7.68 5.85 -14.60
CA CYS A 638 6.84 4.84 -13.94
C CYS A 638 7.06 4.80 -12.42
N THR A 639 8.31 4.99 -11.97
CA THR A 639 8.65 5.02 -10.54
C THR A 639 8.10 6.27 -9.86
N VAL A 640 8.16 7.42 -10.53
CA VAL A 640 7.68 8.70 -9.99
C VAL A 640 6.17 8.86 -10.11
N TYR A 641 5.61 8.57 -11.28
CA TYR A 641 4.24 8.91 -11.67
C TYR A 641 3.31 7.70 -11.76
N GLY A 642 3.73 6.52 -11.31
CA GLY A 642 2.96 5.28 -11.43
C GLY A 642 1.53 5.32 -10.88
N ASP A 643 1.23 6.28 -9.99
CA ASP A 643 -0.11 6.52 -9.46
C ASP A 643 -1.02 7.34 -10.41
N SER A 644 -0.46 7.97 -11.45
CA SER A 644 -1.20 8.79 -12.42
C SER A 644 -0.87 8.36 -13.86
N LYS A 645 -1.63 7.38 -14.36
CA LYS A 645 -1.42 6.85 -15.71
C LYS A 645 -1.57 7.89 -16.81
N GLN A 646 -2.47 8.87 -16.62
CA GLN A 646 -2.67 9.94 -17.59
C GLN A 646 -1.41 10.81 -17.69
N PHE A 647 -0.89 11.29 -16.58
CA PHE A 647 0.32 12.11 -16.56
C PHE A 647 1.55 11.32 -17.05
N LEU A 648 1.66 10.05 -16.68
CA LEU A 648 2.71 9.15 -17.20
C LEU A 648 2.63 9.04 -18.72
N LYS A 649 1.42 8.85 -19.27
CA LYS A 649 1.20 8.78 -20.71
C LYS A 649 1.60 10.08 -21.41
N GLU A 650 1.19 11.21 -20.87
CA GLU A 650 1.54 12.54 -21.39
C GLU A 650 3.07 12.75 -21.41
N GLN A 651 3.78 12.39 -20.34
CA GLN A 651 5.26 12.49 -20.29
C GLN A 651 5.93 11.62 -21.36
N ILE A 652 5.44 10.40 -21.59
CA ILE A 652 5.97 9.49 -22.61
C ILE A 652 5.67 10.03 -24.01
N GLU A 653 4.46 10.51 -24.26
CA GLU A 653 4.04 11.06 -25.54
C GLU A 653 4.77 12.35 -25.89
N ASP A 654 5.04 13.22 -24.92
CA ASP A 654 5.80 14.47 -25.12
C ASP A 654 7.21 14.20 -25.62
N LYS A 655 7.94 13.24 -25.03
CA LYS A 655 9.32 12.94 -25.42
C LYS A 655 9.46 11.94 -26.56
N TYR A 656 8.56 10.95 -26.61
CA TYR A 656 8.65 9.80 -27.50
C TYR A 656 7.45 9.65 -28.45
N LYS A 657 6.85 10.79 -28.85
CA LYS A 657 5.68 10.82 -29.76
C LYS A 657 5.90 9.96 -31.01
N GLY A 658 4.99 9.03 -31.24
CA GLY A 658 5.02 8.15 -32.43
C GLY A 658 6.09 7.05 -32.40
N LYS A 659 6.87 6.90 -31.34
CA LYS A 659 7.88 5.83 -31.20
C LYS A 659 7.33 4.55 -30.56
N LEU A 660 6.17 4.62 -29.93
CA LEU A 660 5.51 3.48 -29.28
C LEU A 660 4.17 3.21 -29.94
N SER A 661 3.87 1.93 -30.20
CA SER A 661 2.54 1.53 -30.64
C SER A 661 1.51 1.66 -29.50
N PRO A 662 0.19 1.78 -29.80
CA PRO A 662 -0.85 1.82 -28.77
C PRO A 662 -0.82 0.62 -27.83
N GLU A 663 -0.45 -0.56 -28.34
CA GLU A 663 -0.35 -1.80 -27.55
C GLU A 663 0.87 -1.76 -26.61
N GLN A 664 2.02 -1.33 -27.10
CA GLN A 664 3.22 -1.11 -26.29
C GLN A 664 2.94 -0.09 -25.17
N MET A 665 2.32 1.04 -25.50
CA MET A 665 1.92 2.05 -24.54
C MET A 665 0.99 1.47 -23.46
N LYS A 666 -0.03 0.70 -23.85
CA LYS A 666 -0.96 0.04 -22.91
C LYS A 666 -0.22 -0.89 -21.94
N ARG A 667 0.74 -1.67 -22.43
CA ARG A 667 1.56 -2.56 -21.58
C ARG A 667 2.44 -1.78 -20.63
N ILE A 668 3.11 -0.74 -21.09
CA ILE A 668 3.98 0.14 -20.28
C ILE A 668 3.19 0.82 -19.16
N LEU A 669 2.00 1.35 -19.46
CA LEU A 669 1.12 1.97 -18.46
C LEU A 669 0.60 0.96 -17.42
N GLY A 670 0.75 -0.34 -17.65
CA GLY A 670 0.48 -1.41 -16.71
C GLY A 670 1.61 -1.65 -15.69
N PHE A 671 2.83 -1.20 -15.98
CA PHE A 671 3.97 -1.42 -15.10
C PHE A 671 3.87 -0.59 -13.83
N LYS A 672 4.34 -1.19 -12.74
CA LYS A 672 4.49 -0.53 -11.44
C LYS A 672 5.91 -0.78 -10.97
N PHE A 673 6.73 0.25 -11.01
CA PHE A 673 8.04 0.24 -10.41
C PHE A 673 8.01 1.04 -9.11
N LYS A 674 8.75 0.58 -8.12
CA LYS A 674 8.85 1.19 -6.80
C LYS A 674 10.31 1.22 -6.40
N ASP A 675 10.60 2.06 -5.42
CA ASP A 675 11.89 2.17 -4.79
C ASP A 675 13.03 2.73 -5.64
N TRP A 676 13.98 3.26 -4.89
CA TRP A 676 15.16 3.91 -5.42
C TRP A 676 16.40 3.14 -4.99
N GLY A 677 17.41 3.14 -5.85
CA GLY A 677 18.73 2.64 -5.52
C GLY A 677 19.49 3.56 -4.55
N ASN A 678 20.75 3.28 -4.36
CA ASN A 678 21.66 4.08 -3.54
C ASN A 678 22.77 4.74 -4.37
N LEU A 679 22.82 4.46 -5.67
CA LEU A 679 23.88 4.92 -6.59
C LEU A 679 23.25 5.68 -7.76
N SER A 680 23.98 6.68 -8.25
CA SER A 680 23.55 7.50 -9.39
C SER A 680 24.10 6.97 -10.70
N LYS A 681 23.54 7.46 -11.82
CA LYS A 681 24.05 7.16 -13.16
C LYS A 681 25.49 7.63 -13.33
N GLU A 682 25.79 8.85 -12.88
CA GLU A 682 27.13 9.43 -12.95
C GLU A 682 28.17 8.59 -12.19
N PHE A 683 27.75 7.89 -11.13
CA PHE A 683 28.63 6.98 -10.41
C PHE A 683 28.98 5.74 -11.28
N PHE A 684 28.02 5.16 -11.98
CA PHE A 684 28.30 4.02 -12.86
C PHE A 684 29.13 4.41 -14.09
N GLU A 685 28.93 5.62 -14.58
CA GLU A 685 29.67 6.22 -15.71
C GLU A 685 31.02 6.82 -15.30
N LEU A 686 31.35 6.89 -13.99
CA LEU A 686 32.62 7.41 -13.51
C LEU A 686 33.77 6.60 -14.14
N LYS A 687 34.63 7.30 -14.84
CA LYS A 687 35.76 6.73 -15.57
C LYS A 687 37.01 6.75 -14.70
N GLY A 688 37.50 5.58 -14.31
CA GLY A 688 38.78 5.39 -13.69
C GLY A 688 39.84 4.90 -14.70
N ALA A 689 41.09 5.18 -14.47
CA ALA A 689 42.18 4.64 -15.28
C ALA A 689 42.49 3.22 -14.80
N ASP A 690 42.48 2.25 -15.73
CA ASP A 690 43.10 0.95 -15.52
C ASP A 690 44.60 1.13 -15.60
N LYS A 691 45.33 0.97 -14.48
CA LYS A 691 46.77 1.21 -14.36
C LYS A 691 47.62 0.19 -15.17
N SER A 692 47.03 -0.93 -15.56
CA SER A 692 47.71 -1.95 -16.37
C SER A 692 47.67 -1.68 -17.87
N THR A 693 46.55 -1.15 -18.35
CA THR A 693 46.31 -0.87 -19.78
C THR A 693 46.40 0.61 -20.13
N GLY A 694 46.23 1.50 -19.15
CA GLY A 694 46.10 2.93 -19.35
C GLY A 694 44.74 3.38 -19.94
N GLU A 695 43.82 2.48 -20.13
CA GLU A 695 42.47 2.78 -20.65
C GLU A 695 41.56 3.37 -19.56
N ALA A 696 40.68 4.27 -19.95
CA ALA A 696 39.64 4.81 -19.10
C ALA A 696 38.41 3.85 -19.14
N VAL A 697 38.09 3.24 -18.00
CA VAL A 697 37.01 2.25 -17.85
C VAL A 697 35.96 2.79 -16.88
N SER A 698 34.67 2.69 -17.21
CA SER A 698 33.61 3.03 -16.28
C SER A 698 33.40 1.94 -15.23
N ILE A 699 32.83 2.29 -14.06
CA ILE A 699 32.56 1.33 -12.98
C ILE A 699 31.73 0.15 -13.47
N ILE A 700 30.66 0.39 -14.23
CA ILE A 700 29.82 -0.68 -14.73
C ILE A 700 30.55 -1.61 -15.72
N ARG A 701 31.40 -1.00 -16.58
CA ARG A 701 32.24 -1.78 -17.51
C ARG A 701 33.32 -2.57 -16.75
N ALA A 702 33.94 -1.98 -15.74
CA ALA A 702 34.94 -2.67 -14.92
C ALA A 702 34.30 -3.86 -14.16
N LEU A 703 33.08 -3.73 -13.63
CA LEU A 703 32.34 -4.87 -13.02
C LEU A 703 32.03 -5.97 -14.04
N TRP A 704 31.79 -5.63 -15.30
CA TRP A 704 31.57 -6.60 -16.39
C TRP A 704 32.85 -7.33 -16.82
N GLU A 705 33.95 -6.62 -16.91
CA GLU A 705 35.25 -7.13 -17.43
C GLU A 705 36.11 -7.79 -16.33
N ASN A 706 35.78 -7.59 -15.03
CA ASN A 706 36.49 -8.18 -13.91
C ASN A 706 35.55 -8.95 -12.96
N ASN A 707 36.12 -9.83 -12.13
CA ASN A 707 35.36 -10.56 -11.10
C ASN A 707 35.51 -9.91 -9.70
N LEU A 708 35.59 -8.60 -9.66
CA LEU A 708 35.60 -7.83 -8.42
C LEU A 708 34.20 -7.35 -8.09
N ASN A 709 33.75 -7.48 -6.85
CA ASN A 709 32.54 -6.77 -6.40
C ASN A 709 32.83 -5.27 -6.26
N LEU A 710 31.79 -4.44 -6.08
CA LEU A 710 31.93 -2.99 -6.04
C LEU A 710 32.95 -2.51 -5.00
N MET A 711 32.92 -3.08 -3.79
CA MET A 711 33.83 -2.66 -2.72
C MET A 711 35.29 -3.05 -3.03
N GLU A 712 35.48 -4.21 -3.62
CA GLU A 712 36.79 -4.66 -4.06
C GLU A 712 37.29 -3.80 -5.23
N LEU A 713 36.41 -3.49 -6.19
CA LEU A 713 36.75 -2.66 -7.35
C LEU A 713 37.19 -1.26 -6.94
N ILE A 714 36.44 -0.59 -6.06
CA ILE A 714 36.75 0.76 -5.58
C ILE A 714 38.12 0.77 -4.83
N ASN A 715 38.41 -0.27 -4.07
CA ASN A 715 39.64 -0.36 -3.28
C ASN A 715 40.77 -1.09 -4.00
N SER A 716 40.56 -1.54 -5.25
CA SER A 716 41.61 -2.21 -6.02
C SER A 716 42.75 -1.27 -6.38
N PRO A 717 44.01 -1.68 -6.20
CA PRO A 717 45.18 -0.89 -6.64
C PRO A 717 45.32 -0.81 -8.17
N GLU A 718 44.58 -1.66 -8.90
CA GLU A 718 44.59 -1.70 -10.37
C GLU A 718 43.86 -0.50 -11.01
N PHE A 719 42.93 0.12 -10.26
CA PHE A 719 42.16 1.25 -10.71
C PHE A 719 42.37 2.48 -9.81
N ASP A 720 42.03 3.65 -10.29
CA ASP A 720 42.11 4.92 -9.54
C ASP A 720 40.73 5.43 -9.07
N PHE A 721 39.70 4.54 -9.03
CA PHE A 721 38.34 4.92 -8.63
C PHE A 721 38.30 5.56 -7.24
N LYS A 722 39.10 5.07 -6.29
CA LYS A 722 39.14 5.60 -4.92
C LYS A 722 39.62 7.02 -4.89
N GLU A 723 40.67 7.31 -5.66
CA GLU A 723 41.24 8.66 -5.80
C GLU A 723 40.24 9.62 -6.46
N GLN A 724 39.61 9.19 -7.55
CA GLN A 724 38.57 9.96 -8.24
C GLN A 724 37.35 10.30 -7.32
N LEU A 725 36.92 9.37 -6.51
CA LEU A 725 35.82 9.59 -5.54
C LEU A 725 36.25 10.52 -4.40
N ALA A 726 37.49 10.38 -3.90
CA ALA A 726 38.06 11.27 -2.88
C ALA A 726 38.17 12.70 -3.38
N ASP A 727 38.61 12.90 -4.62
CA ASP A 727 38.70 14.23 -5.26
C ASP A 727 37.30 14.84 -5.46
N TYR A 728 36.32 14.04 -5.87
CA TYR A 728 34.94 14.48 -5.98
C TYR A 728 34.41 14.96 -4.63
N GLU A 729 34.62 14.17 -3.56
CA GLU A 729 34.23 14.52 -2.20
C GLU A 729 34.89 15.75 -1.69
N ALA A 730 36.22 15.88 -1.85
CA ALA A 730 37.00 17.03 -1.41
C ALA A 730 36.50 18.35 -2.03
N ASN A 731 36.14 18.33 -3.31
CA ASN A 731 35.59 19.49 -4.03
C ASN A 731 34.16 19.87 -3.59
N SER A 732 33.44 18.98 -2.87
CA SER A 732 32.07 19.19 -2.39
C SER A 732 31.99 19.59 -0.92
N LEU A 733 33.09 19.55 -0.16
CA LEU A 733 33.11 19.84 1.27
C LEU A 733 33.00 21.34 1.56
N LYS A 734 32.10 21.67 2.49
CA LYS A 734 32.03 22.99 3.13
C LYS A 734 32.93 23.07 4.36
N THR A 735 33.38 24.29 4.69
CA THR A 735 34.12 24.50 5.94
C THR A 735 33.18 24.28 7.13
N LEU A 736 33.71 23.86 8.29
CA LEU A 736 32.93 23.62 9.50
C LEU A 736 32.14 24.87 9.93
N SER A 737 32.69 26.08 9.72
CA SER A 737 32.03 27.35 10.03
C SER A 737 30.74 27.53 9.21
N ASP A 738 30.79 27.16 7.94
CA ASP A 738 29.72 27.39 6.95
C ASP A 738 28.72 26.23 6.89
N PHE A 739 28.94 25.16 7.67
CA PHE A 739 28.09 23.99 7.69
C PHE A 739 26.82 24.26 8.51
N GLU A 740 25.66 24.11 7.88
CA GLU A 740 24.33 24.37 8.44
C GLU A 740 23.48 23.07 8.50
N PRO A 741 22.39 23.03 9.32
CA PRO A 741 21.49 21.86 9.39
C PRO A 741 20.94 21.42 8.03
N GLU A 742 20.75 22.40 7.12
CA GLU A 742 20.22 22.21 5.77
C GLU A 742 21.17 21.41 4.89
N ASP A 743 22.46 21.51 5.11
CA ASP A 743 23.49 20.77 4.36
C ASP A 743 23.38 19.26 4.59
N LEU A 744 22.87 18.85 5.76
CA LEU A 744 22.55 17.45 6.04
C LEU A 744 21.39 16.90 5.21
N ASN A 745 20.67 17.72 4.46
CA ASN A 745 19.62 17.28 3.56
C ASN A 745 20.17 16.61 2.29
N ASP A 746 21.38 16.94 1.91
CA ASP A 746 22.05 16.36 0.74
C ASP A 746 22.56 14.93 1.03
N TYR A 747 22.68 14.57 2.31
CA TYR A 747 23.03 13.23 2.76
C TYR A 747 21.79 12.41 3.11
N TYR A 748 21.81 11.12 2.77
CA TYR A 748 20.71 10.22 3.09
C TYR A 748 20.83 9.66 4.50
N PHE A 749 20.58 10.52 5.51
CA PHE A 749 20.54 10.11 6.90
C PHE A 749 19.11 9.98 7.43
N SER A 750 18.88 9.02 8.33
CA SER A 750 17.63 8.96 9.10
C SER A 750 17.51 10.21 10.00
N ALA A 751 16.29 10.56 10.39
CA ALA A 751 16.08 11.74 11.23
C ALA A 751 16.84 11.68 12.58
N PRO A 752 16.92 10.53 13.29
CA PRO A 752 17.76 10.41 14.48
C PRO A 752 19.23 10.65 14.19
N VAL A 753 19.77 10.01 13.14
CA VAL A 753 21.18 10.18 12.75
C VAL A 753 21.49 11.63 12.34
N ARG A 754 20.60 12.26 11.57
CA ARG A 754 20.76 13.68 11.18
C ARG A 754 20.79 14.60 12.41
N ARG A 755 19.91 14.37 13.39
CA ARG A 755 19.92 15.15 14.63
C ARG A 755 21.20 14.90 15.44
N MET A 756 21.64 13.67 15.54
CA MET A 756 22.89 13.28 16.20
C MET A 756 24.09 14.02 15.56
N ILE A 757 24.25 13.95 14.24
CA ILE A 757 25.34 14.61 13.50
C ILE A 757 25.28 16.12 13.75
N TRP A 758 24.11 16.75 13.66
CA TRP A 758 23.99 18.17 13.93
C TRP A 758 24.40 18.56 15.35
N GLN A 759 23.95 17.79 16.36
CA GLN A 759 24.34 18.03 17.74
C GLN A 759 25.85 17.84 17.96
N THR A 760 26.45 16.88 17.29
CA THR A 760 27.91 16.68 17.27
C THR A 760 28.62 17.87 16.62
N THR A 761 28.12 18.36 15.47
CA THR A 761 28.66 19.55 14.81
C THR A 761 28.66 20.77 15.73
N LEU A 762 27.60 20.95 16.52
CA LEU A 762 27.53 22.05 17.50
C LEU A 762 28.61 21.93 18.58
N ILE A 763 28.89 20.68 19.06
CA ILE A 763 29.96 20.43 20.05
C ILE A 763 31.33 20.79 19.45
N ILE A 764 31.55 20.42 18.17
CA ILE A 764 32.83 20.72 17.48
C ILE A 764 33.00 22.23 17.22
N LYS A 765 31.89 22.94 16.95
CA LYS A 765 31.91 24.39 16.74
C LYS A 765 32.17 25.18 18.05
N GLU A 766 31.68 24.70 19.19
CA GLU A 766 31.88 25.28 20.54
C GLU A 766 33.29 25.04 21.03
#